data_5aaea1d167f0fdcdf0070d8a48291426
#
_entry.id   5aaea1d167f0fdcdf0070d8a48291426
#
_cell.length_a   1.000
_cell.length_b   1.000
_cell.length_c   1.000
_cell.angle_alpha   90.00
_cell.angle_beta   90.00
_cell.angle_gamma   90.00
#
_symmetry.space_group_name_H-M   'P 1'
#
loop_
_entity.id
_entity.type
_entity.pdbx_description
1 polymer ?
#
loop_
_entity_poly.entity_id
_entity_poly.type
_entity_poly.pdbx_seq_one_letter_code
_entity_poly.pdbx_strand_id
1 'polypeptide(L)'
;MEEMKEFPEGILFRYSWRKYQKQFLDNLQDYLSDNHLHIVAPPGSGKTVLGLEIMLRINNPTLIVAPTLAIRNQWVQRFRELFLQSDTLPEWISLDLNKPAFVTLATYQGIHSVIKRDAESKTIEKKLNNDSFLKLIKKLKIGTLILDEAHHLKKAWWQSIITIKDQLNPTIVALTGTQPFDVSESEWQNYIELNGPVDTEISVPELMLEGDLCPHQDLIYFTLPTLEEKQSIDQIYQYADNLYKEIKQDDVITEAIVNHYIYKDPEKHLEWIYDNISSYTSGLIFMNAIGIKIPDIHFQIIGDEQKYIPEFDFFWLEELLEFYLFTDDIHFKKYEGFRQDLENKLRRNSILKNKTISFFQNEKLEHILNAGSGKLEAIRNITISESENFGNDLRMVILTDFIRKEFITNGIEPTPSPDKMGVIPIFEILKKDPLIRKDIGVLTGSLVILPKELANQLIKDFPDKGVTLSEIKSDDNFVQIYPSDNTQSFLVEIVTHYFQEGRINILIGTKSLLGEGWDAPKINSLVVASFVSSYVLSNQIRGRAIRTDKDNPEKVSNIWHLICFNERDPEGGIDYQKMVKRFKTFVGVSNKENEQIENNIERLNIKTIEKISEIEEINKEMISLACRKNELKDKWSRALKKGDHLVEEIQIESQDPDKWQEKKFKSLSKSIGHFMGMLISSVLMFWAEFLGGIIKSLKSFQTLEGAYLFIFLFGIAGFLTYGGMFYRSLMQYLRYKNISKNLEKIARAILSSLISERAIRTSIEKLRIVVSSDEKGNSVCHLEGGSYSEASVFILTLQELLSKIDNPRYLLKTKGILFLKNSINYYPVPDIFGRNRKSAELFARNWIKESGAASLVFTRTIEGRKLLLTLRFKALIRKNKHIEHIHKWIR
;
A
#
# COMPACT_ATOMS: atom_id res chain seq x y z
N MET A 1 -0.76 -46.16 23.15
CA MET A 1 0.18 -45.58 22.18
C MET A 1 1.14 -44.68 22.97
N GLU A 2 2.44 -44.97 22.92
CA GLU A 2 3.44 -44.07 23.47
C GLU A 2 3.24 -42.66 22.85
N GLU A 3 3.27 -41.64 23.69
CA GLU A 3 3.11 -40.25 23.26
C GLU A 3 4.31 -39.92 22.38
N MET A 4 4.08 -39.75 21.09
CA MET A 4 5.08 -39.33 20.13
C MET A 4 5.63 -37.95 20.54
N LYS A 5 6.93 -37.82 20.72
CA LYS A 5 7.61 -36.57 21.18
C LYS A 5 8.38 -35.89 20.09
N GLU A 6 8.79 -36.62 19.07
CA GLU A 6 9.65 -36.17 17.98
C GLU A 6 9.20 -36.80 16.67
N PHE A 7 9.56 -36.18 15.54
CA PHE A 7 9.29 -36.74 14.22
C PHE A 7 10.07 -38.05 14.01
N PRO A 8 9.54 -39.02 13.24
CA PRO A 8 10.28 -40.21 12.83
C PRO A 8 11.55 -39.81 12.07
N GLU A 9 12.63 -40.59 12.34
CA GLU A 9 13.86 -40.41 11.58
C GLU A 9 13.67 -40.75 10.09
N GLY A 10 14.43 -40.05 9.23
CA GLY A 10 14.45 -40.35 7.78
C GLY A 10 13.44 -39.57 6.92
N ILE A 11 12.67 -38.67 7.54
CA ILE A 11 11.82 -37.72 6.76
C ILE A 11 12.71 -36.64 6.16
N LEU A 12 12.93 -36.67 4.85
CA LEU A 12 13.80 -35.74 4.14
C LEU A 12 13.10 -35.19 2.91
N PHE A 13 13.39 -33.93 2.60
CA PHE A 13 12.93 -33.31 1.35
C PHE A 13 13.53 -34.03 0.13
N ARG A 14 12.67 -34.37 -0.82
CA ARG A 14 13.02 -35.18 -2.00
C ARG A 14 14.00 -34.49 -2.96
N TYR A 15 14.01 -33.17 -3.01
CA TYR A 15 14.79 -32.39 -3.98
C TYR A 15 15.88 -31.58 -3.31
N SER A 16 16.75 -30.94 -4.09
CA SER A 16 17.71 -29.97 -3.59
C SER A 16 17.02 -28.66 -3.20
N TRP A 17 17.48 -28.06 -2.13
CA TRP A 17 17.02 -26.74 -1.70
C TRP A 17 17.49 -25.66 -2.68
N ARG A 18 16.62 -24.70 -2.96
CA ARG A 18 16.97 -23.47 -3.64
C ARG A 18 17.97 -22.68 -2.79
N LYS A 19 18.82 -21.86 -3.44
CA LYS A 19 19.91 -21.14 -2.76
C LYS A 19 19.42 -20.33 -1.56
N TYR A 20 18.38 -19.51 -1.75
CA TYR A 20 17.81 -18.70 -0.67
C TYR A 20 17.18 -19.56 0.44
N GLN A 21 16.49 -20.67 0.08
CA GLN A 21 15.92 -21.57 1.08
C GLN A 21 17.03 -22.21 1.92
N LYS A 22 18.08 -22.67 1.28
CA LYS A 22 19.23 -23.27 1.96
C LYS A 22 19.90 -22.25 2.90
N GLN A 23 20.18 -21.07 2.39
CA GLN A 23 20.79 -19.98 3.20
C GLN A 23 19.94 -19.62 4.42
N PHE A 24 18.61 -19.54 4.24
CA PHE A 24 17.67 -19.33 5.33
C PHE A 24 17.68 -20.47 6.34
N LEU A 25 17.61 -21.72 5.87
CA LEU A 25 17.60 -22.92 6.72
C LEU A 25 18.90 -23.10 7.49
N ASP A 26 20.03 -22.71 6.92
CA ASP A 26 21.35 -22.76 7.57
C ASP A 26 21.42 -21.74 8.76
N ASN A 27 20.69 -20.63 8.71
CA ASN A 27 20.63 -19.60 9.76
C ASN A 27 19.35 -19.68 10.64
N LEU A 28 18.57 -20.74 10.53
CA LEU A 28 17.26 -20.87 11.19
C LEU A 28 17.30 -20.65 12.71
N GLN A 29 18.36 -21.11 13.38
CA GLN A 29 18.49 -20.99 14.84
C GLN A 29 18.62 -19.53 15.31
N ASP A 30 19.23 -18.67 14.51
CA ASP A 30 19.38 -17.25 14.84
C ASP A 30 18.01 -16.53 14.80
N TYR A 31 17.15 -16.91 13.85
CA TYR A 31 15.81 -16.34 13.71
C TYR A 31 14.83 -16.79 14.81
N LEU A 32 14.99 -18.01 15.34
CA LEU A 32 14.12 -18.57 16.37
C LEU A 32 14.37 -18.02 17.79
N SER A 33 15.28 -17.08 17.96
CA SER A 33 15.75 -16.59 19.26
C SER A 33 14.67 -15.90 20.12
N ASP A 34 13.59 -15.42 19.54
CA ASP A 34 12.47 -14.76 20.22
C ASP A 34 11.15 -15.54 20.16
N ASN A 35 11.19 -16.81 19.75
CA ASN A 35 10.05 -17.70 19.54
C ASN A 35 9.07 -17.26 18.42
N HIS A 36 9.50 -16.36 17.54
CA HIS A 36 8.78 -15.96 16.34
C HIS A 36 9.67 -16.17 15.12
N LEU A 37 9.05 -16.48 14.02
CA LEU A 37 9.67 -16.60 12.71
C LEU A 37 8.69 -16.09 11.66
N HIS A 38 8.95 -14.92 11.11
CA HIS A 38 8.07 -14.27 10.16
C HIS A 38 8.74 -14.15 8.80
N ILE A 39 8.24 -14.93 7.82
CA ILE A 39 8.79 -15.02 6.47
C ILE A 39 7.81 -14.39 5.48
N VAL A 40 8.30 -13.38 4.75
CA VAL A 40 7.59 -12.79 3.61
C VAL A 40 8.19 -13.35 2.32
N ALA A 41 7.37 -14.01 1.50
CA ALA A 41 7.85 -14.61 0.27
C ALA A 41 6.74 -14.65 -0.78
N PRO A 42 6.98 -14.18 -2.02
CA PRO A 42 5.95 -14.08 -3.06
C PRO A 42 5.41 -15.47 -3.45
N PRO A 43 4.24 -15.51 -4.10
CA PRO A 43 3.70 -16.76 -4.65
C PRO A 43 4.71 -17.46 -5.59
N GLY A 44 4.87 -18.75 -5.45
CA GLY A 44 5.86 -19.52 -6.23
C GLY A 44 7.22 -19.72 -5.56
N SER A 45 7.50 -19.04 -4.46
CA SER A 45 8.75 -19.17 -3.69
C SER A 45 8.89 -20.51 -2.94
N GLY A 46 7.87 -21.35 -2.87
CA GLY A 46 7.92 -22.61 -2.13
C GLY A 46 7.72 -22.49 -0.62
N LYS A 47 6.97 -21.45 -0.14
CA LYS A 47 6.64 -21.25 1.28
C LYS A 47 6.17 -22.50 2.02
N THR A 48 5.24 -23.25 1.42
CA THR A 48 4.69 -24.48 2.02
C THR A 48 5.78 -25.52 2.28
N VAL A 49 6.70 -25.71 1.33
CA VAL A 49 7.81 -26.66 1.45
C VAL A 49 8.80 -26.20 2.50
N LEU A 50 9.10 -24.90 2.51
CA LEU A 50 9.95 -24.28 3.53
C LEU A 50 9.33 -24.42 4.94
N GLY A 51 8.03 -24.15 5.09
CA GLY A 51 7.31 -24.33 6.35
C GLY A 51 7.30 -25.76 6.85
N LEU A 52 7.20 -26.77 5.96
CA LEU A 52 7.32 -28.18 6.32
C LEU A 52 8.72 -28.54 6.83
N GLU A 53 9.76 -28.02 6.19
CA GLU A 53 11.14 -28.24 6.67
C GLU A 53 11.41 -27.56 8.01
N ILE A 54 10.92 -26.32 8.20
CA ILE A 54 11.01 -25.62 9.49
C ILE A 54 10.34 -26.41 10.60
N MET A 55 9.15 -26.96 10.33
CA MET A 55 8.42 -27.83 11.25
C MET A 55 9.27 -29.03 11.69
N LEU A 56 9.88 -29.72 10.72
CA LEU A 56 10.74 -30.89 11.00
C LEU A 56 11.99 -30.49 11.80
N ARG A 57 12.62 -29.37 11.52
CA ARG A 57 13.80 -28.90 12.24
C ARG A 57 13.51 -28.41 13.65
N ILE A 58 12.33 -27.78 13.89
CA ILE A 58 11.89 -27.42 15.24
C ILE A 58 11.56 -28.68 16.06
N ASN A 59 11.06 -29.71 15.39
CA ASN A 59 10.84 -31.05 15.94
C ASN A 59 9.89 -31.08 17.15
N ASN A 60 8.80 -30.33 17.11
CA ASN A 60 7.77 -30.28 18.17
C ASN A 60 6.39 -30.64 17.63
N PRO A 61 5.45 -31.11 18.51
CA PRO A 61 4.05 -31.20 18.11
C PRO A 61 3.54 -29.90 17.50
N THR A 62 2.95 -29.98 16.31
CA THR A 62 2.70 -28.82 15.45
C THR A 62 1.24 -28.67 15.07
N LEU A 63 0.73 -27.44 15.16
CA LEU A 63 -0.55 -27.04 14.59
C LEU A 63 -0.31 -26.13 13.37
N ILE A 64 -0.73 -26.59 12.19
CA ILE A 64 -0.67 -25.82 10.94
C ILE A 64 -2.05 -25.23 10.65
N VAL A 65 -2.11 -23.93 10.42
CA VAL A 65 -3.35 -23.21 10.17
C VAL A 65 -3.31 -22.53 8.80
N ALA A 66 -4.23 -22.90 7.93
CA ALA A 66 -4.34 -22.40 6.58
C ALA A 66 -5.61 -21.55 6.37
N PRO A 67 -5.66 -20.64 5.41
CA PRO A 67 -6.82 -19.79 5.16
C PRO A 67 -8.03 -20.56 4.61
N THR A 68 -7.80 -21.56 3.76
CA THR A 68 -8.86 -22.32 3.09
C THR A 68 -8.61 -23.83 3.15
N LEU A 69 -9.66 -24.63 2.92
CA LEU A 69 -9.55 -26.10 2.83
C LEU A 69 -8.64 -26.53 1.67
N ALA A 70 -8.65 -25.80 0.57
CA ALA A 70 -7.80 -26.09 -0.60
C ALA A 70 -6.32 -25.97 -0.22
N ILE A 71 -5.93 -24.87 0.44
CA ILE A 71 -4.54 -24.66 0.87
C ILE A 71 -4.16 -25.67 1.96
N ARG A 72 -5.04 -25.97 2.93
CA ARG A 72 -4.79 -27.02 3.91
C ARG A 72 -4.51 -28.37 3.25
N ASN A 73 -5.31 -28.75 2.27
CA ASN A 73 -5.12 -30.00 1.52
C ASN A 73 -3.83 -29.99 0.70
N GLN A 74 -3.42 -28.84 0.16
CA GLN A 74 -2.14 -28.65 -0.52
C GLN A 74 -0.96 -28.91 0.42
N TRP A 75 -1.01 -28.45 1.68
CA TRP A 75 -0.01 -28.76 2.70
C TRP A 75 0.13 -30.26 2.91
N VAL A 76 -0.99 -30.95 3.07
CA VAL A 76 -1.03 -32.42 3.22
C VAL A 76 -0.40 -33.12 2.00
N GLN A 77 -0.83 -32.72 0.81
CA GLN A 77 -0.32 -33.29 -0.43
C GLN A 77 1.19 -33.10 -0.58
N ARG A 78 1.69 -31.87 -0.35
CA ARG A 78 3.12 -31.56 -0.43
C ARG A 78 3.92 -32.32 0.61
N PHE A 79 3.42 -32.46 1.83
CA PHE A 79 4.09 -33.23 2.87
C PHE A 79 4.18 -34.71 2.47
N ARG A 80 3.07 -35.27 2.00
CA ARG A 80 3.00 -36.66 1.54
C ARG A 80 3.95 -36.95 0.38
N GLU A 81 3.91 -36.13 -0.68
CA GLU A 81 4.65 -36.38 -1.92
C GLU A 81 6.14 -36.05 -1.81
N LEU A 82 6.49 -34.99 -1.09
CA LEU A 82 7.84 -34.43 -1.14
C LEU A 82 8.70 -34.80 0.06
N PHE A 83 8.10 -35.21 1.18
CA PHE A 83 8.80 -35.56 2.42
C PHE A 83 8.56 -37.00 2.84
N LEU A 84 7.31 -37.37 2.99
CA LEU A 84 6.96 -38.77 3.41
C LEU A 84 7.13 -39.79 2.30
N GLN A 85 7.01 -39.35 1.04
CA GLN A 85 7.09 -40.22 -0.14
C GLN A 85 6.21 -41.46 -0.01
N SER A 86 4.99 -41.30 0.49
CA SER A 86 4.03 -42.35 0.81
C SER A 86 2.67 -42.06 0.20
N ASP A 87 1.92 -43.12 -0.16
CA ASP A 87 0.55 -42.99 -0.69
C ASP A 87 -0.48 -42.75 0.38
N THR A 88 -0.16 -43.05 1.65
CA THR A 88 -1.07 -42.96 2.80
C THR A 88 -0.53 -41.97 3.82
N LEU A 89 -1.44 -41.30 4.53
CA LEU A 89 -1.09 -40.44 5.68
C LEU A 89 -0.86 -41.27 6.93
N PRO A 90 0.22 -41.00 7.68
CA PRO A 90 0.45 -41.62 8.98
C PRO A 90 -0.61 -41.19 10.01
N GLU A 91 -0.88 -42.07 11.01
CA GLU A 91 -1.85 -41.78 12.09
C GLU A 91 -1.49 -40.59 12.96
N TRP A 92 -0.23 -40.18 12.99
CA TRP A 92 0.23 -38.99 13.72
C TRP A 92 -0.04 -37.65 13.00
N ILE A 93 -0.71 -37.71 11.84
CA ILE A 93 -1.21 -36.53 11.12
C ILE A 93 -2.74 -36.51 11.19
N SER A 94 -3.35 -35.45 11.68
CA SER A 94 -4.80 -35.29 11.79
C SER A 94 -5.32 -34.06 11.05
N LEU A 95 -6.49 -34.23 10.43
CA LEU A 95 -7.29 -33.14 9.84
C LEU A 95 -8.57 -32.88 10.67
N ASP A 96 -8.79 -33.65 11.75
CA ASP A 96 -9.95 -33.55 12.63
C ASP A 96 -9.57 -32.81 13.93
N LEU A 97 -10.14 -31.64 14.14
CA LEU A 97 -9.93 -30.84 15.35
C LEU A 97 -10.49 -31.49 16.63
N ASN A 98 -11.39 -32.47 16.49
CA ASN A 98 -11.91 -33.22 17.65
C ASN A 98 -10.94 -34.35 18.04
N LYS A 99 -10.02 -34.72 17.15
CA LYS A 99 -9.00 -35.76 17.40
C LYS A 99 -7.64 -35.24 16.90
N PRO A 100 -7.09 -34.16 17.53
CA PRO A 100 -5.80 -33.64 17.12
C PRO A 100 -4.69 -34.68 17.36
N ALA A 101 -3.67 -34.67 16.52
CA ALA A 101 -2.51 -35.54 16.57
C ALA A 101 -1.21 -34.74 16.65
N PHE A 102 -0.04 -35.41 16.58
CA PHE A 102 1.27 -34.77 16.65
C PHE A 102 1.43 -33.64 15.61
N VAL A 103 0.93 -33.84 14.37
CA VAL A 103 0.72 -32.79 13.41
C VAL A 103 -0.77 -32.63 13.12
N THR A 104 -1.31 -31.46 13.39
CA THR A 104 -2.73 -31.17 13.14
C THR A 104 -2.84 -30.05 12.14
N LEU A 105 -3.59 -30.24 11.04
CA LEU A 105 -3.82 -29.23 10.02
C LEU A 105 -5.28 -28.78 10.06
N ALA A 106 -5.47 -27.46 10.17
CA ALA A 106 -6.77 -26.83 10.29
C ALA A 106 -6.91 -25.59 9.40
N THR A 107 -8.12 -25.04 9.35
CA THR A 107 -8.36 -23.70 8.79
C THR A 107 -8.62 -22.71 9.91
N TYR A 108 -8.34 -21.40 9.67
CA TYR A 108 -8.67 -20.32 10.62
C TYR A 108 -10.13 -20.37 11.04
N GLN A 109 -11.04 -20.56 10.07
CA GLN A 109 -12.47 -20.68 10.34
C GLN A 109 -12.80 -21.91 11.19
N GLY A 110 -12.16 -23.05 10.92
CA GLY A 110 -12.35 -24.29 11.69
C GLY A 110 -11.96 -24.12 13.15
N ILE A 111 -10.78 -23.54 13.41
CA ILE A 111 -10.32 -23.24 14.79
C ILE A 111 -11.26 -22.26 15.48
N HIS A 112 -11.65 -21.17 14.81
CA HIS A 112 -12.59 -20.22 15.40
C HIS A 112 -13.91 -20.86 15.77
N SER A 113 -14.47 -21.70 14.90
CA SER A 113 -15.74 -22.39 15.14
C SER A 113 -15.68 -23.34 16.34
N VAL A 114 -14.57 -24.05 16.50
CA VAL A 114 -14.38 -24.97 17.63
C VAL A 114 -14.18 -24.22 18.94
N ILE A 115 -13.36 -23.15 18.95
CA ILE A 115 -13.13 -22.35 20.17
C ILE A 115 -14.41 -21.63 20.61
N LYS A 116 -15.19 -21.10 19.66
CA LYS A 116 -16.48 -20.48 19.93
C LYS A 116 -17.47 -21.47 20.53
N ARG A 117 -17.60 -22.68 19.97
CA ARG A 117 -18.43 -23.76 20.49
C ARG A 117 -18.01 -24.14 21.90
N ASP A 118 -16.71 -24.26 22.17
CA ASP A 118 -16.17 -24.59 23.49
C ASP A 118 -16.48 -23.50 24.54
N ALA A 119 -16.49 -22.23 24.13
CA ALA A 119 -16.87 -21.10 24.99
C ALA A 119 -18.38 -21.08 25.31
N GLU A 120 -19.23 -21.33 24.31
CA GLU A 120 -20.68 -21.38 24.45
C GLU A 120 -21.14 -22.59 25.27
N SER A 121 -20.45 -23.73 25.18
CA SER A 121 -20.77 -24.94 25.97
C SER A 121 -20.46 -24.79 27.46
N LYS A 122 -19.61 -23.87 27.89
CA LYS A 122 -19.37 -23.51 29.29
C LYS A 122 -20.54 -22.77 29.95
N THR A 123 -21.43 -22.18 29.16
CA THR A 123 -22.57 -21.37 29.61
C THR A 123 -23.86 -22.21 29.77
N ILE A 124 -23.91 -23.41 29.20
CA ILE A 124 -25.05 -24.31 29.27
C ILE A 124 -24.58 -25.60 29.95
N GLU A 125 -25.11 -25.91 31.13
CA GLU A 125 -24.90 -27.18 31.83
C GLU A 125 -25.34 -28.38 30.99
N LYS A 126 -24.50 -28.83 30.10
CA LYS A 126 -24.52 -30.15 29.47
C LYS A 126 -23.12 -30.73 29.50
N LYS A 127 -22.80 -31.41 30.62
CA LYS A 127 -21.73 -32.39 30.73
C LYS A 127 -22.03 -33.53 29.75
N LEU A 128 -21.51 -33.47 28.56
CA LEU A 128 -21.26 -34.63 27.71
C LEU A 128 -19.74 -34.66 27.42
N ASN A 129 -19.17 -35.83 27.68
CA ASN A 129 -17.77 -36.23 27.68
C ASN A 129 -16.90 -35.85 26.47
N ASN A 130 -16.84 -34.59 26.01
CA ASN A 130 -15.85 -34.18 25.04
C ASN A 130 -14.89 -33.18 25.67
N ASP A 131 -13.63 -33.52 25.76
CA ASP A 131 -12.59 -32.57 26.13
C ASP A 131 -12.58 -31.43 25.13
N SER A 132 -12.51 -30.19 25.63
CA SER A 132 -12.43 -29.00 24.77
C SER A 132 -11.15 -29.07 23.91
N PHE A 133 -11.20 -28.55 22.70
CA PHE A 133 -10.06 -28.52 21.78
C PHE A 133 -8.80 -27.95 22.44
N LEU A 134 -8.93 -26.85 23.18
CA LEU A 134 -7.84 -26.26 23.94
C LEU A 134 -7.20 -27.21 24.95
N LYS A 135 -8.01 -28.08 25.63
CA LYS A 135 -7.47 -29.10 26.52
C LYS A 135 -6.72 -30.20 25.77
N LEU A 136 -7.23 -30.60 24.58
CA LEU A 136 -6.61 -31.63 23.76
C LEU A 136 -5.23 -31.16 23.24
N ILE A 137 -5.14 -29.95 22.67
CA ILE A 137 -3.86 -29.41 22.18
C ILE A 137 -2.87 -29.10 23.31
N LYS A 138 -3.37 -28.76 24.51
CA LYS A 138 -2.54 -28.62 25.72
C LYS A 138 -1.98 -29.95 26.19
N LYS A 139 -2.78 -31.03 26.14
CA LYS A 139 -2.33 -32.37 26.45
C LYS A 139 -1.26 -32.86 25.46
N LEU A 140 -1.42 -32.56 24.18
CA LEU A 140 -0.42 -32.84 23.12
C LEU A 140 0.83 -31.97 23.23
N LYS A 141 0.85 -30.95 24.07
CA LYS A 141 1.95 -29.99 24.25
C LYS A 141 2.38 -29.38 22.90
N ILE A 142 1.38 -28.86 22.13
CA ILE A 142 1.69 -28.19 20.87
C ILE A 142 2.74 -27.11 21.11
N GLY A 143 3.94 -27.30 20.52
CA GLY A 143 5.09 -26.43 20.69
C GLY A 143 5.36 -25.55 19.49
N THR A 144 4.73 -25.82 18.33
CA THR A 144 4.88 -25.03 17.11
C THR A 144 3.51 -24.70 16.51
N LEU A 145 3.32 -23.46 16.14
CA LEU A 145 2.13 -22.94 15.43
C LEU A 145 2.55 -22.32 14.11
N ILE A 146 2.20 -22.98 13.01
CA ILE A 146 2.47 -22.47 11.66
C ILE A 146 1.22 -21.77 11.14
N LEU A 147 1.35 -20.50 10.78
CA LEU A 147 0.31 -19.65 10.24
C LEU A 147 0.58 -19.39 8.75
N ASP A 148 -0.15 -20.07 7.87
CA ASP A 148 -0.02 -19.82 6.42
C ASP A 148 -0.93 -18.68 6.00
N GLU A 149 -0.40 -17.79 5.15
CA GLU A 149 -1.04 -16.55 4.72
C GLU A 149 -1.58 -15.73 5.93
N ALA A 150 -0.70 -15.49 6.90
CA ALA A 150 -1.01 -14.89 8.19
C ALA A 150 -1.72 -13.51 8.12
N HIS A 151 -1.65 -12.83 6.97
CA HIS A 151 -2.36 -11.58 6.69
C HIS A 151 -3.88 -11.73 6.51
N HIS A 152 -4.41 -12.95 6.32
CA HIS A 152 -5.86 -13.20 6.19
C HIS A 152 -6.63 -13.19 7.52
N LEU A 153 -5.98 -12.92 8.64
CA LEU A 153 -6.58 -12.99 9.97
C LEU A 153 -7.61 -11.89 10.21
N LYS A 154 -8.88 -12.23 10.06
CA LYS A 154 -9.99 -11.38 10.50
C LYS A 154 -9.95 -11.25 12.03
N LYS A 155 -10.43 -10.13 12.58
CA LYS A 155 -10.43 -9.83 14.03
C LYS A 155 -10.90 -10.99 14.90
N ALA A 156 -12.00 -11.68 14.52
CA ALA A 156 -12.52 -12.81 15.27
C ALA A 156 -11.59 -14.05 15.23
N TRP A 157 -10.93 -14.30 14.09
CA TRP A 157 -9.98 -15.40 13.96
C TRP A 157 -8.69 -15.10 14.70
N TRP A 158 -8.23 -13.85 14.62
CA TRP A 158 -7.07 -13.37 15.36
C TRP A 158 -7.22 -13.63 16.86
N GLN A 159 -8.38 -13.28 17.47
CA GLN A 159 -8.67 -13.56 18.88
C GLN A 159 -8.56 -15.04 19.24
N SER A 160 -9.01 -15.93 18.34
CA SER A 160 -8.91 -17.38 18.56
C SER A 160 -7.48 -17.87 18.54
N ILE A 161 -6.65 -17.37 17.63
CA ILE A 161 -5.23 -17.71 17.54
C ILE A 161 -4.44 -17.15 18.72
N ILE A 162 -4.70 -15.90 19.13
CA ILE A 162 -4.09 -15.32 20.34
C ILE A 162 -4.44 -16.14 21.58
N THR A 163 -5.67 -16.63 21.69
CA THR A 163 -6.05 -17.51 22.81
C THR A 163 -5.19 -18.79 22.87
N ILE A 164 -4.85 -19.37 21.71
CA ILE A 164 -3.93 -20.52 21.63
C ILE A 164 -2.51 -20.09 22.00
N LYS A 165 -2.01 -18.97 21.45
CA LYS A 165 -0.68 -18.41 21.74
C LYS A 165 -0.48 -18.21 23.25
N ASP A 166 -1.43 -17.52 23.90
CA ASP A 166 -1.35 -17.18 25.33
C ASP A 166 -1.39 -18.42 26.26
N GLN A 167 -2.11 -19.47 25.87
CA GLN A 167 -2.23 -20.68 26.67
C GLN A 167 -1.10 -21.68 26.50
N LEU A 168 -0.47 -21.74 25.33
CA LEU A 168 0.53 -22.74 24.98
C LEU A 168 1.93 -22.17 24.84
N ASN A 169 2.05 -20.88 24.58
CA ASN A 169 3.30 -20.19 24.27
C ASN A 169 4.17 -20.95 23.22
N PRO A 170 3.60 -21.32 22.06
CA PRO A 170 4.30 -22.05 21.02
C PRO A 170 5.28 -21.15 20.27
N THR A 171 6.25 -21.74 19.57
CA THR A 171 6.99 -21.04 18.53
C THR A 171 6.04 -20.71 17.37
N ILE A 172 5.91 -19.43 17.02
CA ILE A 172 5.06 -18.96 15.93
C ILE A 172 5.90 -18.92 14.64
N VAL A 173 5.42 -19.59 13.58
CA VAL A 173 6.00 -19.53 12.24
C VAL A 173 4.96 -18.94 11.31
N ALA A 174 5.12 -17.67 10.98
CA ALA A 174 4.23 -16.94 10.08
C ALA A 174 4.78 -16.94 8.65
N LEU A 175 4.00 -17.41 7.71
CA LEU A 175 4.32 -17.44 6.30
C LEU A 175 3.32 -16.57 5.53
N THR A 176 3.80 -15.60 4.78
CA THR A 176 2.93 -14.70 4.03
C THR A 176 3.49 -14.37 2.66
N GLY A 177 2.61 -14.07 1.70
CA GLY A 177 3.01 -13.58 0.38
C GLY A 177 3.34 -12.10 0.35
N THR A 178 2.73 -11.34 1.23
CA THR A 178 2.87 -9.88 1.36
C THR A 178 2.41 -9.43 2.73
N GLN A 179 3.01 -8.37 3.23
CA GLN A 179 2.53 -7.71 4.43
C GLN A 179 1.24 -6.92 4.14
N PRO A 180 0.29 -6.84 5.07
CA PRO A 180 -0.97 -6.13 4.89
C PRO A 180 -0.78 -4.62 5.17
N PHE A 181 -0.17 -3.88 4.25
CA PHE A 181 0.07 -2.44 4.40
C PHE A 181 -1.19 -1.57 4.23
N ASP A 182 -2.30 -2.15 3.80
CA ASP A 182 -3.57 -1.47 3.51
C ASP A 182 -4.62 -1.62 4.61
N VAL A 183 -4.21 -2.08 5.78
CA VAL A 183 -5.09 -2.26 6.95
C VAL A 183 -5.03 -1.06 7.89
N SER A 184 -5.97 -1.00 8.85
CA SER A 184 -5.97 0.02 9.90
C SER A 184 -4.79 -0.16 10.86
N GLU A 185 -4.39 0.93 11.54
CA GLU A 185 -3.33 0.90 12.56
C GLU A 185 -3.53 -0.21 13.60
N SER A 186 -4.77 -0.38 14.08
CA SER A 186 -5.10 -1.43 15.05
C SER A 186 -4.96 -2.85 14.49
N GLU A 187 -5.28 -3.05 13.21
CA GLU A 187 -5.10 -4.34 12.55
C GLU A 187 -3.62 -4.62 12.29
N TRP A 188 -2.85 -3.59 11.95
CA TRP A 188 -1.40 -3.71 11.82
C TRP A 188 -0.73 -4.09 13.15
N GLN A 189 -1.11 -3.44 14.26
CA GLN A 189 -0.60 -3.79 15.59
C GLN A 189 -0.94 -5.24 15.96
N ASN A 190 -2.17 -5.68 15.72
CA ASN A 190 -2.58 -7.07 15.94
C ASN A 190 -1.78 -8.07 15.11
N TYR A 191 -1.48 -7.70 13.84
CA TYR A 191 -0.69 -8.52 12.94
C TYR A 191 0.74 -8.70 13.46
N ILE A 192 1.41 -7.62 13.87
CA ILE A 192 2.78 -7.67 14.41
C ILE A 192 2.82 -8.35 15.79
N GLU A 193 1.82 -8.13 16.64
CA GLU A 193 1.74 -8.78 17.96
C GLU A 193 1.70 -10.31 17.83
N LEU A 194 0.99 -10.83 16.84
CA LEU A 194 0.90 -12.27 16.61
C LEU A 194 2.14 -12.85 15.96
N ASN A 195 2.60 -12.23 14.88
CA ASN A 195 3.59 -12.81 13.97
C ASN A 195 5.03 -12.41 14.29
N GLY A 196 5.23 -11.36 15.09
CA GLY A 196 6.54 -10.74 15.29
C GLY A 196 6.98 -9.84 14.12
N PRO A 197 8.13 -9.21 14.22
CA PRO A 197 8.75 -8.49 13.11
C PRO A 197 9.10 -9.45 11.96
N VAL A 198 9.27 -8.94 10.75
CA VAL A 198 9.70 -9.76 9.61
C VAL A 198 11.18 -10.11 9.75
N ASP A 199 11.49 -11.41 9.80
CA ASP A 199 12.86 -11.91 9.89
C ASP A 199 13.57 -11.96 8.55
N THR A 200 12.81 -12.35 7.51
CA THR A 200 13.34 -12.43 6.15
C THR A 200 12.27 -12.16 5.12
N GLU A 201 12.67 -11.49 4.05
CA GLU A 201 11.87 -11.30 2.85
C GLU A 201 12.61 -11.89 1.65
N ILE A 202 11.90 -12.73 0.88
CA ILE A 202 12.38 -13.24 -0.39
C ILE A 202 11.80 -12.35 -1.48
N SER A 203 12.65 -11.68 -2.21
CA SER A 203 12.23 -10.71 -3.21
C SER A 203 11.98 -11.32 -4.60
N VAL A 204 11.15 -10.63 -5.41
CA VAL A 204 10.91 -11.02 -6.81
C VAL A 204 12.22 -11.06 -7.62
N PRO A 205 13.15 -10.08 -7.53
CA PRO A 205 14.42 -10.15 -8.25
C PRO A 205 15.29 -11.36 -7.89
N GLU A 206 15.34 -11.75 -6.60
CA GLU A 206 16.07 -12.94 -6.17
C GLU A 206 15.52 -14.22 -6.83
N LEU A 207 14.18 -14.36 -6.86
CA LEU A 207 13.54 -15.48 -7.53
C LEU A 207 13.75 -15.47 -9.06
N MET A 208 13.86 -14.29 -9.64
CA MET A 208 14.20 -14.13 -11.05
C MET A 208 15.65 -14.58 -11.34
N LEU A 209 16.60 -14.25 -10.47
CA LEU A 209 18.00 -14.68 -10.58
C LEU A 209 18.14 -16.21 -10.50
N GLU A 210 17.31 -16.87 -9.68
CA GLU A 210 17.29 -18.33 -9.53
C GLU A 210 16.49 -19.06 -10.63
N GLY A 211 15.81 -18.30 -11.51
CA GLY A 211 15.00 -18.87 -12.58
C GLY A 211 13.66 -19.44 -12.11
N ASP A 212 13.16 -19.02 -10.94
CA ASP A 212 11.89 -19.47 -10.37
C ASP A 212 10.69 -18.67 -10.87
N LEU A 213 10.94 -17.45 -11.39
CA LEU A 213 9.95 -16.58 -12.00
C LEU A 213 10.34 -16.24 -13.43
N CYS A 214 9.35 -16.04 -14.30
CA CYS A 214 9.57 -15.61 -15.69
C CYS A 214 9.65 -14.06 -15.79
N PRO A 215 10.32 -13.53 -16.81
CA PRO A 215 10.26 -12.11 -17.15
C PRO A 215 8.82 -11.64 -17.34
N HIS A 216 8.47 -10.54 -16.70
CA HIS A 216 7.10 -10.04 -16.67
C HIS A 216 7.06 -8.52 -16.66
N GLN A 217 5.93 -7.98 -17.06
CA GLN A 217 5.65 -6.55 -16.99
C GLN A 217 4.22 -6.30 -16.57
N ASP A 218 4.02 -5.22 -15.82
CA ASP A 218 2.70 -4.70 -15.48
C ASP A 218 2.36 -3.58 -16.48
N LEU A 219 1.17 -3.65 -17.05
CA LEU A 219 0.65 -2.75 -18.07
C LEU A 219 -0.67 -2.16 -17.60
N ILE A 220 -0.90 -0.88 -17.87
CA ILE A 220 -2.13 -0.20 -17.51
C ILE A 220 -2.90 0.12 -18.79
N TYR A 221 -4.20 -0.13 -18.76
CA TYR A 221 -5.11 0.30 -19.82
C TYR A 221 -6.20 1.20 -19.23
N PHE A 222 -6.20 2.46 -19.61
CA PHE A 222 -7.17 3.44 -19.15
C PHE A 222 -8.44 3.37 -19.99
N THR A 223 -9.57 3.48 -19.30
CA THR A 223 -10.91 3.62 -19.88
C THR A 223 -11.58 4.87 -19.33
N LEU A 224 -12.59 5.35 -20.01
CA LEU A 224 -13.42 6.46 -19.56
C LEU A 224 -14.83 5.95 -19.24
N PRO A 225 -15.55 6.61 -18.33
CA PRO A 225 -16.96 6.34 -18.10
C PRO A 225 -17.76 6.58 -19.39
N THR A 226 -18.75 5.73 -19.66
CA THR A 226 -19.71 5.95 -20.74
C THR A 226 -20.57 7.19 -20.50
N LEU A 227 -21.32 7.64 -21.48
CA LEU A 227 -22.19 8.81 -21.34
C LEU A 227 -23.19 8.66 -20.18
N GLU A 228 -23.79 7.48 -20.00
CA GLU A 228 -24.73 7.21 -18.91
C GLU A 228 -24.05 7.17 -17.55
N GLU A 229 -22.88 6.54 -17.48
CA GLU A 229 -22.04 6.52 -16.28
C GLU A 229 -21.57 7.92 -15.91
N LYS A 230 -21.15 8.73 -16.90
CA LYS A 230 -20.77 10.13 -16.71
C LYS A 230 -21.91 10.97 -16.15
N GLN A 231 -23.12 10.79 -16.68
CA GLN A 231 -24.32 11.47 -16.14
C GLN A 231 -24.58 11.07 -14.68
N SER A 232 -24.41 9.79 -14.34
CA SER A 232 -24.56 9.30 -12.97
C SER A 232 -23.49 9.85 -12.03
N ILE A 233 -22.26 9.95 -12.49
CA ILE A 233 -21.14 10.59 -11.77
C ILE A 233 -21.46 12.07 -11.57
N ASP A 234 -21.88 12.78 -12.62
CA ASP A 234 -22.24 14.19 -12.57
C ASP A 234 -23.35 14.47 -11.56
N GLN A 235 -24.35 13.59 -11.46
CA GLN A 235 -25.41 13.69 -10.45
C GLN A 235 -24.87 13.59 -9.02
N ILE A 236 -23.86 12.70 -8.77
CA ILE A 236 -23.23 12.57 -7.45
C ILE A 236 -22.50 13.87 -7.09
N TYR A 237 -21.72 14.43 -8.01
CA TYR A 237 -21.00 15.69 -7.77
C TYR A 237 -21.95 16.87 -7.58
N GLN A 238 -23.00 16.95 -8.41
CA GLN A 238 -24.04 18.00 -8.26
C GLN A 238 -24.76 17.88 -6.91
N TYR A 239 -25.05 16.66 -6.46
CA TYR A 239 -25.63 16.45 -5.14
C TYR A 239 -24.70 16.94 -4.02
N ALA A 240 -23.39 16.59 -4.11
CA ALA A 240 -22.38 17.07 -3.16
C ALA A 240 -22.31 18.60 -3.13
N ASP A 241 -22.25 19.26 -4.29
CA ASP A 241 -22.24 20.73 -4.43
C ASP A 241 -23.49 21.38 -3.85
N ASN A 242 -24.66 20.79 -4.08
CA ASN A 242 -25.92 21.30 -3.55
C ASN A 242 -25.96 21.15 -2.02
N LEU A 243 -25.57 20.01 -1.49
CA LEU A 243 -25.51 19.79 -0.05
C LEU A 243 -24.49 20.71 0.63
N TYR A 244 -23.34 20.94 0.01
CA TYR A 244 -22.35 21.90 0.49
C TYR A 244 -22.95 23.32 0.64
N LYS A 245 -23.74 23.78 -0.35
CA LYS A 245 -24.42 25.07 -0.30
C LYS A 245 -25.53 25.10 0.75
N GLU A 246 -26.31 24.01 0.84
CA GLU A 246 -27.38 23.83 1.81
C GLU A 246 -26.85 23.93 3.25
N ILE A 247 -25.78 23.18 3.55
CA ILE A 247 -25.17 23.20 4.90
C ILE A 247 -24.63 24.58 5.27
N LYS A 248 -24.03 25.31 4.32
CA LYS A 248 -23.56 26.68 4.57
C LYS A 248 -24.67 27.67 4.89
N GLN A 249 -25.90 27.38 4.50
CA GLN A 249 -27.09 28.23 4.68
C GLN A 249 -28.04 27.68 5.74
N ASP A 250 -27.73 26.54 6.36
CA ASP A 250 -28.59 25.88 7.33
C ASP A 250 -28.49 26.57 8.71
N ASP A 251 -29.60 27.19 9.13
CA ASP A 251 -29.70 27.90 10.40
C ASP A 251 -29.57 26.96 11.60
N VAL A 252 -30.09 25.72 11.49
CA VAL A 252 -30.07 24.74 12.59
C VAL A 252 -28.64 24.23 12.86
N ILE A 253 -27.91 23.90 11.80
CA ILE A 253 -26.49 23.49 11.92
C ILE A 253 -25.65 24.67 12.40
N THR A 254 -25.90 25.88 11.87
CA THR A 254 -25.23 27.10 12.30
C THR A 254 -25.47 27.35 13.80
N GLU A 255 -26.73 27.29 14.25
CA GLU A 255 -27.06 27.46 15.67
C GLU A 255 -26.40 26.37 16.52
N ALA A 256 -26.45 25.13 16.09
CA ALA A 256 -25.87 23.99 16.81
C ALA A 256 -24.36 24.14 17.02
N ILE A 257 -23.63 24.53 15.98
CA ILE A 257 -22.17 24.67 16.02
C ILE A 257 -21.79 25.94 16.85
N VAL A 258 -22.38 27.10 16.54
CA VAL A 258 -22.04 28.35 17.22
C VAL A 258 -22.32 28.28 18.72
N ASN A 259 -23.39 27.60 19.12
CA ASN A 259 -23.78 27.46 20.53
C ASN A 259 -23.08 26.30 21.25
N HIS A 260 -22.20 25.52 20.57
CA HIS A 260 -21.49 24.46 21.23
C HIS A 260 -20.54 24.98 22.30
N TYR A 261 -20.50 24.33 23.45
CA TYR A 261 -19.74 24.76 24.63
C TYR A 261 -18.24 24.95 24.37
N ILE A 262 -17.67 24.17 23.43
CA ILE A 262 -16.26 24.31 23.06
C ILE A 262 -15.92 25.62 22.35
N TYR A 263 -16.91 26.28 21.74
CA TYR A 263 -16.73 27.61 21.12
C TYR A 263 -17.12 28.75 22.03
N LYS A 264 -17.98 28.49 23.03
CA LYS A 264 -18.38 29.51 24.04
C LYS A 264 -17.36 29.66 25.15
N ASP A 265 -16.91 28.53 25.72
CA ASP A 265 -15.98 28.49 26.85
C ASP A 265 -14.79 27.53 26.54
N PRO A 266 -13.97 27.79 25.51
CA PRO A 266 -12.97 26.82 25.05
C PRO A 266 -11.92 26.49 26.10
N GLU A 267 -11.60 27.42 27.01
CA GLU A 267 -10.60 27.18 28.06
C GLU A 267 -11.03 26.11 29.09
N LYS A 268 -12.34 25.97 29.31
CA LYS A 268 -12.87 24.93 30.22
C LYS A 268 -12.91 23.55 29.59
N HIS A 269 -12.82 23.47 28.26
CA HIS A 269 -13.01 22.25 27.49
C HIS A 269 -11.77 21.84 26.70
N LEU A 270 -10.59 22.23 27.16
CA LEU A 270 -9.31 21.96 26.47
C LEU A 270 -9.06 20.46 26.26
N GLU A 271 -9.42 19.60 27.20
CA GLU A 271 -9.27 18.14 27.10
C GLU A 271 -10.08 17.62 25.92
N TRP A 272 -11.35 18.01 25.80
CA TRP A 272 -12.17 17.61 24.65
C TRP A 272 -11.59 18.11 23.32
N ILE A 273 -11.12 19.37 23.28
CA ILE A 273 -10.49 19.96 22.09
C ILE A 273 -9.23 19.20 21.71
N TYR A 274 -8.43 18.76 22.68
CA TYR A 274 -7.23 17.97 22.41
C TYR A 274 -7.54 16.62 21.77
N ASP A 275 -8.58 15.96 22.22
CA ASP A 275 -8.98 14.65 21.71
C ASP A 275 -9.68 14.77 20.33
N ASN A 276 -10.36 15.88 20.06
CA ASN A 276 -11.20 16.11 18.88
C ASN A 276 -10.78 17.35 18.07
N ILE A 277 -9.48 17.49 17.78
CA ILE A 277 -8.95 18.69 17.12
C ILE A 277 -9.55 18.93 15.73
N SER A 278 -9.79 17.86 14.92
CA SER A 278 -10.41 17.99 13.61
C SER A 278 -11.82 18.56 13.69
N SER A 279 -12.63 18.03 14.61
CA SER A 279 -13.99 18.51 14.89
C SER A 279 -14.00 19.98 15.33
N TYR A 280 -13.10 20.34 16.26
CA TYR A 280 -12.96 21.72 16.70
C TYR A 280 -12.56 22.68 15.56
N THR A 281 -11.59 22.23 14.74
CA THR A 281 -11.09 23.02 13.61
C THR A 281 -12.14 23.17 12.51
N SER A 282 -12.88 22.09 12.19
CA SER A 282 -13.94 22.14 11.17
C SER A 282 -15.02 23.14 11.49
N GLY A 283 -15.44 23.25 12.76
CA GLY A 283 -16.43 24.23 13.18
C GLY A 283 -15.90 25.68 13.12
N LEU A 284 -14.62 25.94 13.46
CA LEU A 284 -14.01 27.27 13.30
C LEU A 284 -13.95 27.67 11.81
N ILE A 285 -13.56 26.74 10.93
CA ILE A 285 -13.50 26.97 9.49
C ILE A 285 -14.91 27.21 8.93
N PHE A 286 -15.89 26.43 9.37
CA PHE A 286 -17.30 26.63 8.99
C PHE A 286 -17.82 28.01 9.43
N MET A 287 -17.64 28.40 10.71
CA MET A 287 -18.04 29.70 11.19
C MET A 287 -17.42 30.84 10.39
N ASN A 288 -16.14 30.77 10.08
CA ASN A 288 -15.46 31.74 9.22
C ASN A 288 -16.07 31.77 7.80
N ALA A 289 -16.41 30.61 7.22
CA ALA A 289 -16.97 30.51 5.87
C ALA A 289 -18.39 31.08 5.73
N ILE A 290 -19.15 31.15 6.84
CA ILE A 290 -20.48 31.81 6.91
C ILE A 290 -20.41 33.23 7.42
N GLY A 291 -19.21 33.81 7.58
CA GLY A 291 -18.99 35.22 7.93
C GLY A 291 -19.02 35.52 9.43
N ILE A 292 -19.00 34.55 10.31
CA ILE A 292 -18.90 34.72 11.75
C ILE A 292 -17.46 35.01 12.16
N LYS A 293 -17.23 36.13 12.83
CA LYS A 293 -15.91 36.52 13.31
C LYS A 293 -15.43 35.58 14.42
N ILE A 294 -14.31 34.96 14.26
CA ILE A 294 -13.70 34.07 15.26
C ILE A 294 -13.02 34.90 16.35
N PRO A 295 -13.38 34.71 17.64
CA PRO A 295 -12.74 35.39 18.77
C PRO A 295 -11.25 35.02 18.89
N ASP A 296 -10.43 35.96 19.35
CA ASP A 296 -8.98 35.82 19.50
C ASP A 296 -8.56 34.66 20.41
N ILE A 297 -9.40 34.28 21.37
CA ILE A 297 -9.15 33.16 22.28
C ILE A 297 -8.93 31.83 21.55
N HIS A 298 -9.66 31.58 20.46
CA HIS A 298 -9.49 30.37 19.66
C HIS A 298 -8.11 30.30 18.98
N PHE A 299 -7.64 31.47 18.48
CA PHE A 299 -6.28 31.55 17.89
C PHE A 299 -5.19 31.36 18.95
N GLN A 300 -5.42 31.85 20.19
CA GLN A 300 -4.49 31.60 21.29
C GLN A 300 -4.45 30.12 21.70
N ILE A 301 -5.58 29.44 21.71
CA ILE A 301 -5.67 28.00 22.03
C ILE A 301 -4.97 27.17 20.97
N ILE A 302 -5.20 27.46 19.69
CA ILE A 302 -4.53 26.74 18.59
C ILE A 302 -3.11 27.24 18.33
N GLY A 303 -2.66 28.33 19.01
CA GLY A 303 -1.30 28.88 18.92
C GLY A 303 -0.94 29.44 17.55
N ASP A 304 -1.92 29.98 16.82
CA ASP A 304 -1.69 30.61 15.52
C ASP A 304 -1.71 32.16 15.65
N GLU A 305 -0.50 32.73 15.67
CA GLU A 305 -0.30 34.19 15.72
C GLU A 305 -0.73 34.90 14.42
N GLN A 306 -0.77 34.19 13.30
CA GLN A 306 -1.12 34.76 11.99
C GLN A 306 -2.61 34.80 11.75
N LYS A 307 -3.42 34.17 12.61
CA LYS A 307 -4.88 34.06 12.52
C LYS A 307 -5.38 33.54 11.15
N TYR A 308 -4.63 32.59 10.57
CA TYR A 308 -4.98 32.01 9.30
C TYR A 308 -6.04 30.91 9.47
N ILE A 309 -7.13 30.98 8.73
CA ILE A 309 -8.17 29.97 8.64
C ILE A 309 -8.26 29.50 7.18
N PRO A 310 -8.18 28.20 6.92
CA PRO A 310 -8.32 27.63 5.57
C PRO A 310 -9.69 27.92 4.96
N GLU A 311 -9.80 27.76 3.65
CA GLU A 311 -11.09 27.74 2.98
C GLU A 311 -11.87 26.49 3.41
N PHE A 312 -13.19 26.65 3.53
CA PHE A 312 -14.10 25.56 3.82
C PHE A 312 -14.33 24.78 2.53
N ASP A 313 -13.71 23.60 2.39
CA ASP A 313 -13.82 22.68 1.26
C ASP A 313 -14.58 21.42 1.66
N PHE A 314 -14.64 20.42 0.75
CA PHE A 314 -15.33 19.16 1.02
C PHE A 314 -14.70 18.34 2.14
N PHE A 315 -13.39 18.39 2.31
CA PHE A 315 -12.71 17.73 3.43
C PHE A 315 -13.22 18.30 4.78
N TRP A 316 -13.30 19.61 4.90
CA TRP A 316 -13.80 20.23 6.12
C TRP A 316 -15.31 20.09 6.30
N LEU A 317 -16.06 19.94 5.20
CA LEU A 317 -17.48 19.57 5.28
C LEU A 317 -17.68 18.15 5.82
N GLU A 318 -16.89 17.17 5.37
CA GLU A 318 -16.92 15.79 5.88
C GLU A 318 -16.63 15.78 7.40
N GLU A 319 -15.56 16.42 7.84
CA GLU A 319 -15.18 16.55 9.25
C GLU A 319 -16.26 17.27 10.10
N LEU A 320 -16.88 18.32 9.57
CA LEU A 320 -17.97 19.05 10.23
C LEU A 320 -19.21 18.18 10.43
N LEU A 321 -19.60 17.44 9.39
CA LEU A 321 -20.75 16.57 9.44
C LEU A 321 -20.53 15.36 10.36
N GLU A 322 -19.31 14.78 10.39
CA GLU A 322 -18.94 13.75 11.36
C GLU A 322 -18.98 14.27 12.78
N PHE A 323 -18.50 15.50 13.01
CA PHE A 323 -18.60 16.17 14.29
C PHE A 323 -20.07 16.32 14.72
N TYR A 324 -20.90 16.90 13.88
CA TYR A 324 -22.31 17.15 14.17
C TYR A 324 -23.11 15.87 14.41
N LEU A 325 -22.82 14.80 13.65
CA LEU A 325 -23.61 13.56 13.71
C LEU A 325 -23.10 12.56 14.76
N PHE A 326 -21.78 12.48 15.05
CA PHE A 326 -21.23 11.33 15.76
C PHE A 326 -20.27 11.64 16.90
N THR A 327 -19.69 12.86 16.99
CA THR A 327 -18.61 13.12 17.95
C THR A 327 -19.12 13.56 19.32
N ASP A 328 -20.20 14.35 19.39
CA ASP A 328 -20.79 14.81 20.65
C ASP A 328 -22.32 14.63 20.68
N ASP A 329 -22.72 13.44 21.09
CA ASP A 329 -24.15 13.09 21.23
C ASP A 329 -24.85 13.82 22.37
N ILE A 330 -24.13 14.35 23.36
CA ILE A 330 -24.74 15.03 24.53
C ILE A 330 -25.20 16.42 24.12
N HIS A 331 -24.33 17.21 23.52
CA HIS A 331 -24.68 18.57 23.14
C HIS A 331 -25.70 18.63 22.00
N PHE A 332 -25.52 17.80 21.00
CA PHE A 332 -26.36 17.78 19.80
C PHE A 332 -27.69 17.04 19.99
N LYS A 333 -27.96 16.46 21.14
CA LYS A 333 -29.20 15.73 21.46
C LYS A 333 -30.45 16.57 21.22
N LYS A 334 -30.42 17.87 21.47
CA LYS A 334 -31.57 18.77 21.23
C LYS A 334 -31.92 18.92 19.74
N TYR A 335 -31.01 18.54 18.84
CA TYR A 335 -31.22 18.60 17.38
C TYR A 335 -31.44 17.21 16.79
N GLU A 336 -31.80 16.19 17.56
CA GLU A 336 -31.83 14.78 17.17
C GLU A 336 -32.68 14.53 15.93
N GLY A 337 -33.83 15.17 15.80
CA GLY A 337 -34.69 15.05 14.61
C GLY A 337 -33.97 15.46 13.31
N PHE A 338 -33.30 16.59 13.32
CA PHE A 338 -32.54 17.09 12.17
C PHE A 338 -31.31 16.22 11.87
N ARG A 339 -30.65 15.72 12.92
CA ARG A 339 -29.50 14.79 12.79
C ARG A 339 -29.93 13.49 12.11
N GLN A 340 -31.04 12.90 12.54
CA GLN A 340 -31.59 11.68 11.93
C GLN A 340 -31.98 11.88 10.48
N ASP A 341 -32.62 12.99 10.15
CA ASP A 341 -33.00 13.31 8.77
C ASP A 341 -31.75 13.48 7.88
N LEU A 342 -30.75 14.19 8.36
CA LEU A 342 -29.48 14.39 7.66
C LEU A 342 -28.71 13.05 7.52
N GLU A 343 -28.65 12.26 8.58
CA GLU A 343 -28.03 10.93 8.56
C GLU A 343 -28.73 10.03 7.50
N ASN A 344 -30.05 9.99 7.50
CA ASN A 344 -30.83 9.23 6.51
C ASN A 344 -30.58 9.73 5.08
N LYS A 345 -30.51 11.05 4.88
CA LYS A 345 -30.20 11.68 3.58
C LYS A 345 -28.81 11.26 3.07
N LEU A 346 -27.80 11.27 3.94
CA LEU A 346 -26.44 10.85 3.60
C LEU A 346 -26.33 9.34 3.31
N ARG A 347 -27.02 8.49 4.11
CA ARG A 347 -27.06 7.04 3.91
C ARG A 347 -27.73 6.65 2.58
N ARG A 348 -28.86 7.27 2.23
CA ARG A 348 -29.57 7.02 0.95
C ARG A 348 -28.70 7.32 -0.26
N ASN A 349 -27.79 8.27 -0.15
CA ASN A 349 -26.86 8.64 -1.22
C ASN A 349 -25.50 7.91 -1.12
N SER A 350 -25.35 6.93 -0.22
CA SER A 350 -24.13 6.16 0.00
C SER A 350 -22.89 7.00 0.40
N ILE A 351 -23.12 8.21 0.94
CA ILE A 351 -22.08 9.12 1.41
C ILE A 351 -21.64 8.77 2.83
N LEU A 352 -22.54 8.19 3.63
CA LEU A 352 -22.27 7.78 5.00
C LEU A 352 -22.19 6.25 5.11
N LYS A 353 -21.04 5.75 5.61
CA LYS A 353 -20.79 4.34 5.93
C LYS A 353 -20.04 4.23 7.26
N ASN A 354 -20.54 3.39 8.19
CA ASN A 354 -19.86 3.12 9.48
C ASN A 354 -19.40 4.36 10.25
N LYS A 355 -20.21 5.43 10.27
CA LYS A 355 -19.91 6.74 10.87
C LYS A 355 -18.85 7.57 10.15
N THR A 356 -18.40 7.15 8.97
CA THR A 356 -17.48 7.92 8.13
C THR A 356 -18.25 8.51 6.96
N ILE A 357 -18.03 9.80 6.70
CA ILE A 357 -18.64 10.56 5.62
C ILE A 357 -17.61 10.76 4.52
N SER A 358 -17.97 10.40 3.29
CA SER A 358 -17.15 10.70 2.12
C SER A 358 -18.00 10.97 0.89
N PHE A 359 -17.83 12.13 0.28
CA PHE A 359 -18.56 12.55 -0.90
C PHE A 359 -18.03 11.88 -2.17
N PHE A 360 -16.70 11.73 -2.28
CA PHE A 360 -16.04 11.29 -3.51
C PHE A 360 -15.36 9.92 -3.42
N GLN A 361 -15.30 9.32 -2.21
CA GLN A 361 -14.81 7.96 -2.00
C GLN A 361 -15.94 7.06 -1.48
N ASN A 362 -17.10 7.09 -2.15
CA ASN A 362 -18.28 6.34 -1.76
C ASN A 362 -18.52 5.09 -2.62
N GLU A 363 -19.26 4.13 -2.06
CA GLU A 363 -19.52 2.83 -2.71
C GLU A 363 -20.25 2.97 -4.06
N LYS A 364 -21.11 3.96 -4.23
CA LYS A 364 -21.86 4.16 -5.47
C LYS A 364 -20.93 4.58 -6.60
N LEU A 365 -20.06 5.54 -6.35
CA LEU A 365 -19.04 5.98 -7.31
C LEU A 365 -18.06 4.86 -7.63
N GLU A 366 -17.61 4.15 -6.58
CA GLU A 366 -16.74 2.99 -6.75
C GLU A 366 -17.41 1.91 -7.62
N HIS A 367 -18.68 1.62 -7.40
CA HIS A 367 -19.39 0.63 -8.20
C HIS A 367 -19.52 1.05 -9.67
N ILE A 368 -19.80 2.32 -9.95
CA ILE A 368 -19.88 2.85 -11.32
C ILE A 368 -18.55 2.66 -12.03
N LEU A 369 -17.45 3.12 -11.42
CA LEU A 369 -16.11 3.06 -12.02
C LEU A 369 -15.57 1.62 -12.15
N ASN A 370 -15.92 0.74 -11.21
CA ASN A 370 -15.49 -0.66 -11.26
C ASN A 370 -16.24 -1.50 -12.28
N ALA A 371 -17.55 -1.29 -12.36
CA ALA A 371 -18.43 -2.08 -13.23
C ALA A 371 -18.61 -1.44 -14.60
N GLY A 372 -17.85 -0.42 -14.93
CA GLY A 372 -17.97 0.38 -16.15
C GLY A 372 -17.88 -0.44 -17.43
N SER A 373 -18.84 -0.24 -18.33
CA SER A 373 -18.92 -0.96 -19.61
C SER A 373 -17.77 -0.60 -20.57
N GLY A 374 -17.15 0.56 -20.42
CA GLY A 374 -15.93 0.93 -21.16
C GLY A 374 -14.77 -0.06 -20.98
N LYS A 375 -14.71 -0.76 -19.83
CA LYS A 375 -13.73 -1.83 -19.60
C LYS A 375 -13.95 -3.07 -20.48
N LEU A 376 -15.18 -3.32 -20.96
CA LEU A 376 -15.48 -4.44 -21.87
C LEU A 376 -14.77 -4.29 -23.21
N GLU A 377 -14.83 -3.09 -23.81
CA GLU A 377 -14.13 -2.81 -25.05
C GLU A 377 -12.60 -2.85 -24.87
N ALA A 378 -12.09 -2.36 -23.74
CA ALA A 378 -10.69 -2.47 -23.38
C ALA A 378 -10.22 -3.93 -23.32
N ILE A 379 -11.01 -4.81 -22.69
CA ILE A 379 -10.72 -6.25 -22.63
C ILE A 379 -10.67 -6.84 -24.02
N ARG A 380 -11.61 -6.50 -24.91
CA ARG A 380 -11.62 -6.94 -26.28
C ARG A 380 -10.35 -6.52 -27.03
N ASN A 381 -9.97 -5.24 -26.95
CA ASN A 381 -8.78 -4.70 -27.61
C ASN A 381 -7.49 -5.36 -27.11
N ILE A 382 -7.36 -5.55 -25.79
CA ILE A 382 -6.23 -6.26 -25.19
C ILE A 382 -6.21 -7.72 -25.67
N THR A 383 -7.35 -8.41 -25.68
CA THR A 383 -7.42 -9.81 -26.05
C THR A 383 -7.03 -10.01 -27.51
N ILE A 384 -7.46 -9.15 -28.43
CA ILE A 384 -7.05 -9.19 -29.84
C ILE A 384 -5.52 -8.99 -29.95
N SER A 385 -4.99 -7.95 -29.33
CA SER A 385 -3.56 -7.67 -29.35
C SER A 385 -2.72 -8.81 -28.78
N GLU A 386 -3.13 -9.40 -27.65
CA GLU A 386 -2.43 -10.54 -27.06
C GLU A 386 -2.56 -11.82 -27.89
N SER A 387 -3.70 -12.03 -28.57
CA SER A 387 -3.89 -13.15 -29.49
C SER A 387 -2.98 -13.04 -30.72
N GLU A 388 -2.81 -11.83 -31.25
CA GLU A 388 -1.86 -11.57 -32.34
C GLU A 388 -0.40 -11.73 -31.86
N ASN A 389 -0.11 -11.32 -30.65
CA ASN A 389 1.23 -11.34 -30.08
C ASN A 389 1.71 -12.78 -29.73
N PHE A 390 0.85 -13.58 -29.08
CA PHE A 390 1.21 -14.93 -28.63
C PHE A 390 0.76 -16.05 -29.58
N GLY A 391 -0.23 -15.80 -30.45
CA GLY A 391 -0.79 -16.83 -31.34
C GLY A 391 -1.33 -18.02 -30.56
N ASN A 392 -0.98 -19.22 -30.99
CA ASN A 392 -1.40 -20.49 -30.35
C ASN A 392 -0.82 -20.70 -28.93
N ASP A 393 0.27 -19.97 -28.59
CA ASP A 393 0.89 -20.06 -27.27
C ASP A 393 0.19 -19.18 -26.23
N LEU A 394 -0.83 -18.42 -26.61
CA LEU A 394 -1.59 -17.59 -25.67
C LEU A 394 -2.22 -18.46 -24.58
N ARG A 395 -2.01 -18.08 -23.33
CA ARG A 395 -2.69 -18.59 -22.13
C ARG A 395 -3.14 -17.41 -21.31
N MET A 396 -4.29 -16.87 -21.72
CA MET A 396 -4.83 -15.64 -21.12
C MET A 396 -5.88 -15.97 -20.06
N VAL A 397 -5.78 -15.29 -18.92
CA VAL A 397 -6.79 -15.35 -17.87
C VAL A 397 -7.39 -13.95 -17.64
N ILE A 398 -8.71 -13.86 -17.66
CA ILE A 398 -9.44 -12.60 -17.42
C ILE A 398 -10.23 -12.75 -16.12
N LEU A 399 -9.94 -11.90 -15.12
CA LEU A 399 -10.51 -11.97 -13.78
C LEU A 399 -11.43 -10.79 -13.48
N THR A 400 -12.63 -11.13 -13.01
CA THR A 400 -13.61 -10.13 -12.53
C THR A 400 -14.32 -10.62 -11.25
N ASP A 401 -15.03 -9.73 -10.56
CA ASP A 401 -15.79 -10.07 -9.33
C ASP A 401 -17.20 -10.53 -9.62
N PHE A 402 -17.77 -10.17 -10.75
CA PHE A 402 -19.20 -10.33 -11.05
C PHE A 402 -19.42 -11.41 -12.10
N ILE A 403 -20.38 -12.30 -11.86
CA ILE A 403 -20.76 -13.34 -12.84
C ILE A 403 -21.77 -12.78 -13.84
N ARG A 404 -22.80 -12.06 -13.38
CA ARG A 404 -23.86 -11.45 -14.20
C ARG A 404 -24.62 -12.45 -15.07
N LYS A 405 -25.19 -13.47 -14.42
CA LYS A 405 -25.97 -14.55 -15.09
C LYS A 405 -27.19 -14.04 -15.86
N GLU A 406 -27.72 -12.89 -15.50
CA GLU A 406 -28.84 -12.19 -16.18
C GLU A 406 -28.58 -11.92 -17.68
N PHE A 407 -27.30 -11.85 -18.07
CA PHE A 407 -26.91 -11.68 -19.48
C PHE A 407 -26.78 -13.00 -20.27
N ILE A 408 -27.03 -14.15 -19.65
CA ILE A 408 -27.17 -15.41 -20.39
C ILE A 408 -28.52 -15.38 -21.06
N THR A 409 -28.54 -15.13 -22.36
CA THR A 409 -29.77 -15.01 -23.14
C THR A 409 -30.53 -16.31 -23.25
N ASN A 410 -31.77 -16.30 -22.82
CA ASN A 410 -32.74 -17.39 -23.01
C ASN A 410 -33.40 -17.41 -24.43
N GLY A 411 -32.77 -16.73 -25.41
CA GLY A 411 -33.08 -16.89 -26.82
C GLY A 411 -34.39 -16.21 -27.35
N ILE A 412 -34.88 -15.16 -26.71
CA ILE A 412 -36.17 -14.53 -27.11
C ILE A 412 -36.00 -13.11 -27.68
N GLU A 413 -34.92 -12.39 -27.45
CA GLU A 413 -34.63 -11.10 -28.12
C GLU A 413 -33.11 -10.85 -28.21
N PRO A 414 -32.62 -10.04 -29.20
CA PRO A 414 -31.25 -9.57 -29.19
C PRO A 414 -31.07 -8.75 -27.92
N THR A 415 -30.34 -9.30 -26.98
CA THR A 415 -29.95 -8.56 -25.75
C THR A 415 -29.31 -7.25 -26.11
N PRO A 416 -29.67 -6.16 -25.43
CA PRO A 416 -28.88 -4.94 -25.47
C PRO A 416 -27.44 -5.30 -25.15
N SER A 417 -26.48 -4.63 -25.78
CA SER A 417 -25.09 -4.80 -25.47
C SER A 417 -24.91 -4.71 -23.95
N PRO A 418 -24.11 -5.60 -23.33
CA PRO A 418 -23.97 -5.60 -21.87
C PRO A 418 -23.50 -4.23 -21.40
N ASP A 419 -24.29 -3.61 -20.54
CA ASP A 419 -24.04 -2.29 -19.96
C ASP A 419 -23.21 -2.36 -18.67
N LYS A 420 -22.86 -3.57 -18.22
CA LYS A 420 -22.15 -3.82 -16.95
C LYS A 420 -21.09 -4.88 -17.09
N MET A 421 -19.96 -4.65 -16.45
CA MET A 421 -18.86 -5.60 -16.38
C MET A 421 -19.23 -6.87 -15.62
N GLY A 422 -18.75 -8.02 -16.10
CA GLY A 422 -18.91 -9.33 -15.47
C GLY A 422 -18.39 -10.47 -16.35
N VAL A 423 -18.34 -11.68 -15.81
CA VAL A 423 -17.87 -12.89 -16.53
C VAL A 423 -18.67 -13.11 -17.81
N ILE A 424 -20.01 -13.07 -17.76
CA ILE A 424 -20.86 -13.28 -18.90
C ILE A 424 -20.79 -12.14 -19.91
N PRO A 425 -20.87 -10.85 -19.52
CA PRO A 425 -20.64 -9.74 -20.45
C PRO A 425 -19.30 -9.81 -21.19
N ILE A 426 -18.21 -10.19 -20.48
CA ILE A 426 -16.91 -10.40 -21.12
C ILE A 426 -16.96 -11.56 -22.13
N PHE A 427 -17.56 -12.70 -21.76
CA PHE A 427 -17.76 -13.81 -22.67
C PHE A 427 -18.58 -13.41 -23.90
N GLU A 428 -19.68 -12.68 -23.71
CA GLU A 428 -20.56 -12.24 -24.79
C GLU A 428 -19.90 -11.28 -25.79
N ILE A 429 -18.98 -10.40 -25.33
CA ILE A 429 -18.26 -9.50 -26.24
C ILE A 429 -17.13 -10.22 -26.98
N LEU A 430 -16.40 -11.12 -26.30
CA LEU A 430 -15.28 -11.82 -26.91
C LEU A 430 -15.74 -12.88 -27.92
N LYS A 431 -16.83 -13.61 -27.66
CA LYS A 431 -17.35 -14.62 -28.59
C LYS A 431 -17.84 -14.04 -29.93
N LYS A 432 -18.13 -12.75 -30.00
CA LYS A 432 -18.51 -12.07 -31.24
C LYS A 432 -17.35 -11.88 -32.21
N ASP A 433 -16.11 -11.97 -31.71
CA ASP A 433 -14.92 -11.78 -32.53
C ASP A 433 -14.50 -13.11 -33.17
N PRO A 434 -14.46 -13.21 -34.51
CA PRO A 434 -14.11 -14.46 -35.20
C PRO A 434 -12.69 -14.98 -34.92
N LEU A 435 -11.76 -14.09 -34.55
CA LEU A 435 -10.36 -14.45 -34.32
C LEU A 435 -10.16 -15.22 -33.02
N ILE A 436 -10.99 -14.96 -32.00
CA ILE A 436 -10.83 -15.46 -30.64
C ILE A 436 -11.94 -16.39 -30.18
N ARG A 437 -13.07 -16.46 -30.93
CA ARG A 437 -14.31 -17.13 -30.54
C ARG A 437 -14.13 -18.60 -30.13
N LYS A 438 -13.26 -19.36 -30.81
CA LYS A 438 -13.12 -20.81 -30.60
C LYS A 438 -12.34 -21.20 -29.36
N ASP A 439 -11.60 -20.26 -28.81
CA ASP A 439 -10.57 -20.53 -27.81
C ASP A 439 -10.98 -20.07 -26.39
N ILE A 440 -12.26 -19.76 -26.20
CA ILE A 440 -12.76 -19.17 -24.94
C ILE A 440 -13.40 -20.22 -24.05
N GLY A 441 -13.06 -20.21 -22.76
CA GLY A 441 -13.73 -20.94 -21.70
C GLY A 441 -14.14 -20.02 -20.55
N VAL A 442 -15.20 -20.38 -19.84
CA VAL A 442 -15.65 -19.71 -18.61
C VAL A 442 -15.55 -20.69 -17.45
N LEU A 443 -14.95 -20.25 -16.34
CA LEU A 443 -14.82 -21.05 -15.13
C LEU A 443 -15.12 -20.22 -13.88
N THR A 444 -16.25 -20.53 -13.22
CA THR A 444 -16.64 -19.93 -11.94
C THR A 444 -17.11 -20.99 -10.96
N GLY A 445 -17.30 -20.63 -9.70
CA GLY A 445 -17.82 -21.53 -8.68
C GLY A 445 -19.25 -22.04 -8.93
N SER A 446 -20.01 -21.42 -9.83
CA SER A 446 -21.43 -21.76 -10.07
C SER A 446 -21.79 -21.91 -11.54
N LEU A 447 -20.81 -21.76 -12.45
CA LEU A 447 -21.05 -21.77 -13.89
C LEU A 447 -19.75 -22.12 -14.62
N VAL A 448 -19.82 -23.06 -15.56
CA VAL A 448 -18.78 -23.39 -16.52
C VAL A 448 -19.36 -23.31 -17.92
N ILE A 449 -18.67 -22.66 -18.86
CA ILE A 449 -19.02 -22.62 -20.28
C ILE A 449 -17.81 -23.08 -21.07
N LEU A 450 -18.00 -24.06 -21.95
CA LEU A 450 -16.97 -24.61 -22.81
C LEU A 450 -17.44 -24.67 -24.26
N PRO A 451 -16.51 -24.70 -25.24
CA PRO A 451 -16.82 -25.11 -26.60
C PRO A 451 -17.49 -26.48 -26.63
N LYS A 452 -18.56 -26.62 -27.42
CA LYS A 452 -19.39 -27.85 -27.47
C LYS A 452 -18.56 -29.13 -27.77
N GLU A 453 -17.54 -28.99 -28.59
CA GLU A 453 -16.62 -30.10 -28.91
C GLU A 453 -15.87 -30.60 -27.68
N LEU A 454 -15.29 -29.69 -26.89
CA LEU A 454 -14.56 -30.01 -25.66
C LEU A 454 -15.50 -30.57 -24.58
N ALA A 455 -16.69 -30.01 -24.43
CA ALA A 455 -17.66 -30.51 -23.48
C ALA A 455 -18.15 -31.92 -23.81
N ASN A 456 -18.36 -32.23 -25.09
CA ASN A 456 -18.71 -33.59 -25.55
C ASN A 456 -17.56 -34.58 -25.31
N GLN A 457 -16.31 -34.13 -25.51
CA GLN A 457 -15.15 -34.94 -25.20
C GLN A 457 -15.04 -35.22 -23.69
N LEU A 458 -15.27 -34.22 -22.86
CA LEU A 458 -15.26 -34.36 -21.39
C LEU A 458 -16.26 -35.44 -20.92
N ILE A 459 -17.49 -35.47 -21.48
CA ILE A 459 -18.47 -36.50 -21.13
C ILE A 459 -18.01 -37.91 -21.59
N LYS A 460 -17.39 -38.01 -22.77
CA LYS A 460 -16.87 -39.28 -23.27
C LYS A 460 -15.73 -39.82 -22.43
N ASP A 461 -14.82 -38.93 -22.01
CA ASP A 461 -13.64 -39.28 -21.25
C ASP A 461 -13.96 -39.59 -19.76
N PHE A 462 -15.03 -39.00 -19.23
CA PHE A 462 -15.42 -39.11 -17.82
C PHE A 462 -16.95 -39.36 -17.62
N PRO A 463 -17.49 -40.47 -18.15
CA PRO A 463 -18.92 -40.77 -18.09
C PRO A 463 -19.48 -40.93 -16.67
N ASP A 464 -18.65 -41.39 -15.74
CA ASP A 464 -19.04 -41.64 -14.35
C ASP A 464 -19.20 -40.39 -13.48
N LYS A 465 -18.79 -39.23 -13.98
CA LYS A 465 -18.88 -37.95 -13.24
C LYS A 465 -20.25 -37.32 -13.27
N GLY A 466 -21.20 -37.81 -14.10
CA GLY A 466 -22.58 -37.32 -14.14
C GLY A 466 -22.71 -35.83 -14.49
N VAL A 467 -21.86 -35.32 -15.38
CA VAL A 467 -21.86 -33.92 -15.81
C VAL A 467 -23.06 -33.64 -16.72
N THR A 468 -23.84 -32.60 -16.41
CA THR A 468 -25.02 -32.24 -17.20
C THR A 468 -24.71 -31.04 -18.07
N LEU A 469 -24.99 -31.15 -19.39
CA LEU A 469 -24.86 -30.07 -20.35
C LEU A 469 -26.21 -29.36 -20.55
N SER A 470 -26.15 -28.05 -20.70
CA SER A 470 -27.26 -27.22 -21.12
C SER A 470 -26.85 -26.38 -22.33
N GLU A 471 -27.65 -26.40 -23.38
CA GLU A 471 -27.37 -25.60 -24.57
C GLU A 471 -27.60 -24.12 -24.28
N ILE A 472 -26.70 -23.29 -24.82
CA ILE A 472 -26.85 -21.83 -24.80
C ILE A 472 -27.67 -21.47 -26.06
N LYS A 473 -28.94 -21.13 -25.90
CA LYS A 473 -29.87 -20.90 -27.02
C LYS A 473 -29.41 -19.82 -28.01
N SER A 474 -28.49 -18.95 -27.62
CA SER A 474 -27.95 -17.90 -28.48
C SER A 474 -26.73 -18.30 -29.27
N ASP A 475 -26.12 -19.47 -29.00
CA ASP A 475 -24.92 -19.92 -29.68
C ASP A 475 -24.69 -21.44 -29.58
N ASP A 476 -24.85 -22.12 -30.69
CA ASP A 476 -24.74 -23.59 -30.80
C ASP A 476 -23.30 -24.11 -30.62
N ASN A 477 -22.28 -23.23 -30.61
CA ASN A 477 -20.87 -23.64 -30.46
C ASN A 477 -20.44 -23.79 -29.00
N PHE A 478 -21.22 -23.28 -28.07
CA PHE A 478 -20.92 -23.32 -26.64
C PHE A 478 -22.01 -24.03 -25.85
N VAL A 479 -21.61 -24.68 -24.77
CA VAL A 479 -22.53 -25.32 -23.82
C VAL A 479 -22.21 -24.90 -22.41
N GLN A 480 -23.22 -24.81 -21.60
CA GLN A 480 -23.13 -24.51 -20.19
C GLN A 480 -23.12 -25.82 -19.38
N ILE A 481 -22.22 -25.88 -18.41
CA ILE A 481 -22.10 -26.96 -17.45
C ILE A 481 -22.42 -26.42 -16.07
N TYR A 482 -23.30 -27.07 -15.35
CA TYR A 482 -23.62 -26.72 -13.96
C TYR A 482 -22.85 -27.65 -13.03
N PRO A 483 -21.86 -27.12 -12.24
CA PRO A 483 -21.18 -27.94 -11.25
C PRO A 483 -22.15 -28.32 -10.12
N SER A 484 -22.09 -29.56 -9.66
CA SER A 484 -22.66 -29.99 -8.39
C SER A 484 -21.58 -30.01 -7.33
N ASP A 485 -21.95 -30.08 -6.04
CA ASP A 485 -20.99 -30.11 -4.93
C ASP A 485 -19.93 -31.23 -5.09
N ASN A 486 -20.29 -32.34 -5.72
CA ASN A 486 -19.38 -33.46 -5.97
C ASN A 486 -18.53 -33.32 -7.24
N THR A 487 -18.88 -32.45 -8.19
CA THR A 487 -18.19 -32.30 -9.49
C THR A 487 -17.43 -31.00 -9.64
N GLN A 488 -17.62 -30.04 -8.75
CA GLN A 488 -16.98 -28.72 -8.87
C GLN A 488 -15.46 -28.78 -8.90
N SER A 489 -14.83 -29.49 -7.96
CA SER A 489 -13.36 -29.63 -7.91
C SER A 489 -12.81 -30.36 -9.14
N PHE A 490 -13.51 -31.38 -9.62
CA PHE A 490 -13.16 -32.09 -10.85
C PHE A 490 -13.25 -31.16 -12.08
N LEU A 491 -14.31 -30.38 -12.21
CA LEU A 491 -14.45 -29.43 -13.33
C LEU A 491 -13.37 -28.35 -13.30
N VAL A 492 -12.98 -27.86 -12.13
CA VAL A 492 -11.85 -26.92 -12.01
C VAL A 492 -10.56 -27.57 -12.51
N GLU A 493 -10.28 -28.79 -12.11
CA GLU A 493 -9.07 -29.54 -12.49
C GLU A 493 -9.01 -29.79 -14.02
N ILE A 494 -10.09 -30.31 -14.60
CA ILE A 494 -10.10 -30.66 -16.03
C ILE A 494 -10.12 -29.42 -16.94
N VAL A 495 -10.84 -28.38 -16.59
CA VAL A 495 -10.83 -27.12 -17.35
C VAL A 495 -9.45 -26.47 -17.28
N THR A 496 -8.78 -26.55 -16.10
CA THR A 496 -7.40 -26.08 -15.95
C THR A 496 -6.45 -26.88 -16.83
N HIS A 497 -6.64 -28.18 -16.90
CA HIS A 497 -5.84 -29.05 -17.77
C HIS A 497 -6.03 -28.66 -19.25
N TYR A 498 -7.28 -28.51 -19.72
CA TYR A 498 -7.56 -28.07 -21.11
C TYR A 498 -6.95 -26.69 -21.40
N PHE A 499 -6.96 -25.78 -20.45
CA PHE A 499 -6.32 -24.49 -20.58
C PHE A 499 -4.80 -24.60 -20.68
N GLN A 500 -4.18 -25.45 -19.88
CA GLN A 500 -2.73 -25.65 -19.93
C GLN A 500 -2.28 -26.38 -21.23
N GLU A 501 -3.08 -27.30 -21.76
CA GLU A 501 -2.81 -27.97 -23.04
C GLU A 501 -3.06 -27.08 -24.26
N GLY A 502 -3.71 -25.91 -24.09
CA GLY A 502 -4.02 -24.99 -25.18
C GLY A 502 -5.26 -25.37 -25.98
N ARG A 503 -6.14 -26.20 -25.42
CA ARG A 503 -7.50 -26.40 -25.96
C ARG A 503 -8.44 -25.26 -25.65
N ILE A 504 -8.08 -24.47 -24.66
CA ILE A 504 -8.67 -23.19 -24.26
C ILE A 504 -7.50 -22.22 -24.11
N ASN A 505 -7.48 -21.14 -24.87
CA ASN A 505 -6.43 -20.13 -24.81
C ASN A 505 -6.82 -18.95 -23.91
N ILE A 506 -8.13 -18.68 -23.78
CA ILE A 506 -8.68 -17.58 -23.00
C ILE A 506 -9.64 -18.14 -21.95
N LEU A 507 -9.33 -17.96 -20.69
CA LEU A 507 -10.16 -18.40 -19.57
C LEU A 507 -10.69 -17.21 -18.80
N ILE A 508 -12.02 -17.07 -18.77
CA ILE A 508 -12.71 -16.00 -18.04
C ILE A 508 -13.23 -16.56 -16.73
N GLY A 509 -12.94 -15.89 -15.61
CA GLY A 509 -13.38 -16.39 -14.33
C GLY A 509 -13.48 -15.34 -13.23
N THR A 510 -13.87 -15.82 -12.04
CA THR A 510 -13.95 -14.98 -10.86
C THR A 510 -12.65 -15.03 -10.06
N LYS A 511 -12.30 -13.92 -9.44
CA LYS A 511 -11.14 -13.81 -8.54
C LYS A 511 -11.21 -14.81 -7.38
N SER A 512 -12.39 -15.09 -6.87
CA SER A 512 -12.58 -16.03 -5.75
C SER A 512 -12.23 -17.47 -6.11
N LEU A 513 -12.43 -17.89 -7.36
CA LEU A 513 -12.10 -19.26 -7.79
C LEU A 513 -10.67 -19.37 -8.32
N LEU A 514 -10.29 -18.46 -9.21
CA LEU A 514 -8.98 -18.46 -9.86
C LEU A 514 -7.93 -17.65 -9.08
N GLY A 515 -8.33 -16.98 -8.01
CA GLY A 515 -7.48 -16.13 -7.16
C GLY A 515 -6.73 -16.90 -6.06
N GLU A 516 -7.33 -17.87 -5.37
CA GLU A 516 -6.71 -18.59 -4.25
C GLU A 516 -6.66 -20.09 -4.50
N GLY A 517 -5.49 -20.71 -4.28
CA GLY A 517 -5.32 -22.17 -4.39
C GLY A 517 -5.32 -22.74 -5.81
N TRP A 518 -5.67 -21.99 -6.84
CA TRP A 518 -5.62 -22.43 -8.24
C TRP A 518 -4.20 -22.36 -8.82
N ASP A 519 -3.78 -23.34 -9.60
CA ASP A 519 -2.43 -23.43 -10.16
C ASP A 519 -2.44 -23.64 -11.68
N ALA A 520 -1.88 -22.68 -12.44
CA ALA A 520 -1.74 -22.75 -13.89
C ALA A 520 -0.45 -22.02 -14.32
N PRO A 521 0.71 -22.68 -14.25
CA PRO A 521 2.02 -22.04 -14.53
C PRO A 521 2.18 -21.57 -15.98
N LYS A 522 1.37 -22.05 -16.93
CA LYS A 522 1.46 -21.64 -18.34
C LYS A 522 0.84 -20.26 -18.66
N ILE A 523 0.18 -19.60 -17.70
CA ILE A 523 -0.38 -18.26 -17.90
C ILE A 523 0.70 -17.29 -18.36
N ASN A 524 0.50 -16.67 -19.52
CA ASN A 524 1.41 -15.66 -20.10
C ASN A 524 0.74 -14.31 -20.37
N SER A 525 -0.58 -14.23 -20.21
CA SER A 525 -1.32 -12.97 -20.21
C SER A 525 -2.39 -13.00 -19.13
N LEU A 526 -2.44 -11.97 -18.29
CA LEU A 526 -3.39 -11.84 -17.19
C LEU A 526 -4.09 -10.48 -17.26
N VAL A 527 -5.41 -10.48 -17.32
CA VAL A 527 -6.23 -9.24 -17.28
C VAL A 527 -6.97 -9.17 -15.95
N VAL A 528 -6.62 -8.17 -15.14
CA VAL A 528 -7.34 -7.85 -13.90
C VAL A 528 -8.40 -6.80 -14.24
N ALA A 529 -9.59 -7.27 -14.58
CA ALA A 529 -10.65 -6.45 -15.15
C ALA A 529 -11.41 -5.63 -14.11
N SER A 530 -11.64 -6.16 -12.91
CA SER A 530 -12.28 -5.44 -11.83
C SER A 530 -11.32 -5.14 -10.69
N PHE A 531 -11.65 -4.13 -9.93
CA PHE A 531 -10.87 -3.72 -8.77
C PHE A 531 -10.65 -4.87 -7.77
N VAL A 532 -9.42 -5.03 -7.31
CA VAL A 532 -9.06 -5.93 -6.20
C VAL A 532 -8.90 -5.07 -4.95
N SER A 533 -9.72 -5.30 -3.93
CA SER A 533 -9.75 -4.48 -2.71
C SER A 533 -8.51 -4.66 -1.83
N SER A 534 -7.78 -5.77 -1.96
CA SER A 534 -6.67 -6.15 -1.08
C SER A 534 -5.36 -6.21 -1.85
N TYR A 535 -4.30 -5.63 -1.29
CA TYR A 535 -2.92 -5.76 -1.76
C TYR A 535 -2.51 -7.21 -1.96
N VAL A 536 -2.84 -8.01 -0.97
CA VAL A 536 -2.46 -9.42 -0.92
C VAL A 536 -3.06 -10.20 -2.07
N LEU A 537 -4.37 -10.07 -2.29
CA LEU A 537 -5.04 -10.76 -3.41
C LEU A 537 -4.49 -10.30 -4.76
N SER A 538 -4.16 -9.01 -4.90
CA SER A 538 -3.51 -8.49 -6.11
C SER A 538 -2.17 -9.15 -6.38
N ASN A 539 -1.32 -9.28 -5.35
CA ASN A 539 -0.02 -9.94 -5.47
C ASN A 539 -0.16 -11.45 -5.69
N GLN A 540 -1.12 -12.12 -5.06
CA GLN A 540 -1.38 -13.55 -5.30
C GLN A 540 -1.81 -13.82 -6.75
N ILE A 541 -2.71 -13.00 -7.29
CA ILE A 541 -3.17 -13.09 -8.67
C ILE A 541 -2.01 -12.85 -9.64
N ARG A 542 -1.25 -11.76 -9.44
CA ARG A 542 -0.05 -11.43 -10.22
C ARG A 542 0.98 -12.56 -10.16
N GLY A 543 1.23 -13.08 -8.96
CA GLY A 543 2.17 -14.17 -8.71
C GLY A 543 1.89 -15.47 -9.45
N ARG A 544 0.66 -15.68 -9.97
CA ARG A 544 0.35 -16.85 -10.81
C ARG A 544 0.84 -16.69 -12.23
N ALA A 545 0.69 -15.51 -12.79
CA ALA A 545 1.13 -15.22 -14.16
C ALA A 545 2.66 -15.25 -14.31
N ILE A 546 3.38 -14.86 -13.25
CA ILE A 546 4.84 -14.74 -13.29
C ILE A 546 5.61 -16.04 -13.01
N ARG A 547 4.93 -17.18 -12.78
CA ARG A 547 5.58 -18.48 -12.60
C ARG A 547 6.28 -18.93 -13.87
N THR A 548 7.39 -19.66 -13.72
CA THR A 548 8.05 -20.31 -14.84
C THR A 548 7.22 -21.48 -15.35
N ASP A 549 7.37 -21.76 -16.64
CA ASP A 549 6.82 -22.94 -17.30
C ASP A 549 7.98 -23.90 -17.62
N LYS A 550 7.91 -25.12 -17.12
CA LYS A 550 8.93 -26.13 -17.34
C LYS A 550 9.06 -26.52 -18.83
N ASP A 551 7.93 -26.46 -19.54
CA ASP A 551 7.89 -26.82 -20.97
C ASP A 551 8.35 -25.64 -21.86
N ASN A 552 8.31 -24.39 -21.32
CA ASN A 552 8.73 -23.19 -22.04
C ASN A 552 9.59 -22.28 -21.15
N PRO A 553 10.90 -22.49 -21.09
CA PRO A 553 11.84 -21.65 -20.35
C PRO A 553 11.89 -20.19 -20.84
N GLU A 554 11.45 -19.96 -22.08
CA GLU A 554 11.43 -18.66 -22.73
C GLU A 554 10.15 -17.86 -22.46
N LYS A 555 9.28 -18.36 -21.58
CA LYS A 555 8.04 -17.71 -21.21
C LYS A 555 8.28 -16.28 -20.72
N VAL A 556 7.45 -15.35 -21.20
CA VAL A 556 7.27 -14.01 -20.66
C VAL A 556 5.81 -13.81 -20.27
N SER A 557 5.52 -12.83 -19.41
CA SER A 557 4.15 -12.60 -18.95
C SER A 557 3.75 -11.12 -18.94
N ASN A 558 2.59 -10.82 -19.52
CA ASN A 558 1.94 -9.53 -19.51
C ASN A 558 0.81 -9.50 -18.47
N ILE A 559 0.81 -8.48 -17.60
CA ILE A 559 -0.20 -8.32 -16.54
C ILE A 559 -0.90 -6.98 -16.76
N TRP A 560 -2.16 -7.04 -17.20
CA TRP A 560 -2.96 -5.88 -17.53
C TRP A 560 -3.84 -5.45 -16.38
N HIS A 561 -3.78 -4.18 -16.05
CA HIS A 561 -4.61 -3.52 -15.05
C HIS A 561 -5.55 -2.53 -15.72
N LEU A 562 -6.86 -2.75 -15.62
CA LEU A 562 -7.87 -1.87 -16.20
C LEU A 562 -8.27 -0.81 -15.19
N ILE A 563 -8.27 0.45 -15.61
CA ILE A 563 -8.61 1.61 -14.79
C ILE A 563 -9.65 2.45 -15.50
N CYS A 564 -10.75 2.75 -14.81
CA CYS A 564 -11.68 3.77 -15.27
C CYS A 564 -11.28 5.13 -14.67
N PHE A 565 -10.78 6.02 -15.53
CA PHE A 565 -10.31 7.35 -15.14
C PHE A 565 -11.49 8.32 -15.01
N ASN A 566 -11.56 9.02 -13.87
CA ASN A 566 -12.59 10.02 -13.62
C ASN A 566 -12.03 11.44 -13.84
N GLU A 567 -12.43 12.08 -14.91
CA GLU A 567 -11.99 13.43 -15.27
C GLU A 567 -12.37 14.52 -14.26
N ARG A 568 -13.45 14.29 -13.49
CA ARG A 568 -13.92 15.24 -12.48
C ARG A 568 -13.08 15.26 -11.20
N ASP A 569 -12.33 14.19 -10.97
CA ASP A 569 -11.46 14.09 -9.80
C ASP A 569 -10.05 14.55 -10.17
N PRO A 570 -9.49 15.58 -9.52
CA PRO A 570 -8.11 16.04 -9.79
C PRO A 570 -7.05 14.96 -9.62
N GLU A 571 -7.35 13.93 -8.81
CA GLU A 571 -6.47 12.77 -8.57
C GLU A 571 -6.81 11.56 -9.45
N GLY A 572 -7.63 11.73 -10.52
CA GLY A 572 -7.96 10.70 -11.50
C GLY A 572 -9.04 9.71 -11.06
N GLY A 573 -9.61 9.87 -9.89
CA GLY A 573 -10.69 9.07 -9.34
C GLY A 573 -10.24 7.86 -8.52
N ILE A 574 -11.20 7.28 -7.80
CA ILE A 574 -10.97 6.21 -6.81
C ILE A 574 -10.30 4.96 -7.41
N ASP A 575 -10.63 4.60 -8.66
CA ASP A 575 -10.04 3.42 -9.32
C ASP A 575 -8.54 3.63 -9.60
N TYR A 576 -8.16 4.83 -10.05
CA TYR A 576 -6.77 5.24 -10.25
C TYR A 576 -5.99 5.32 -8.94
N GLN A 577 -6.53 6.00 -7.91
CA GLN A 577 -5.88 6.12 -6.60
C GLN A 577 -5.62 4.76 -5.96
N LYS A 578 -6.57 3.83 -6.06
CA LYS A 578 -6.40 2.46 -5.58
C LYS A 578 -5.34 1.68 -6.36
N MET A 579 -5.19 1.95 -7.66
CA MET A 579 -4.11 1.40 -8.48
C MET A 579 -2.75 1.93 -8.03
N VAL A 580 -2.61 3.23 -7.86
CA VAL A 580 -1.37 3.86 -7.35
C VAL A 580 -0.96 3.20 -6.02
N LYS A 581 -1.89 3.03 -5.10
CA LYS A 581 -1.62 2.34 -3.82
C LYS A 581 -1.13 0.90 -4.04
N ARG A 582 -1.72 0.12 -4.96
CA ARG A 582 -1.29 -1.27 -5.24
C ARG A 582 0.11 -1.35 -5.81
N PHE A 583 0.48 -0.44 -6.68
CA PHE A 583 1.81 -0.42 -7.27
C PHE A 583 2.93 -0.20 -6.24
N LYS A 584 2.63 0.32 -5.06
CA LYS A 584 3.60 0.41 -3.94
C LYS A 584 4.16 -0.96 -3.51
N THR A 585 3.47 -2.06 -3.82
CA THR A 585 3.92 -3.43 -3.52
C THR A 585 4.38 -4.20 -4.76
N PHE A 586 4.18 -3.67 -5.96
CA PHE A 586 4.51 -4.35 -7.21
C PHE A 586 5.93 -4.01 -7.65
N VAL A 587 6.88 -4.84 -7.27
CA VAL A 587 8.26 -4.76 -7.75
C VAL A 587 8.33 -5.27 -9.19
N GLY A 588 9.02 -4.55 -10.05
CA GLY A 588 9.20 -4.90 -11.45
C GLY A 588 10.20 -3.97 -12.15
N VAL A 589 10.56 -4.32 -13.38
CA VAL A 589 11.51 -3.54 -14.17
C VAL A 589 10.91 -2.22 -14.62
N SER A 590 11.66 -1.13 -14.47
CA SER A 590 11.23 0.23 -14.80
C SER A 590 11.28 0.51 -16.30
N ASN A 591 10.30 1.25 -16.81
CA ASN A 591 10.28 1.74 -18.20
C ASN A 591 11.07 3.05 -18.39
N LYS A 592 11.70 3.56 -17.33
CA LYS A 592 12.62 4.70 -17.39
C LYS A 592 13.94 4.29 -18.06
N GLU A 593 14.71 5.25 -18.54
CA GLU A 593 16.00 5.01 -19.23
C GLU A 593 17.02 4.21 -18.37
N ASN A 594 16.96 4.36 -17.07
CA ASN A 594 17.87 3.69 -16.16
C ASN A 594 17.57 2.19 -15.93
N GLU A 595 16.43 1.67 -16.40
CA GLU A 595 16.03 0.26 -16.33
C GLU A 595 16.31 -0.40 -14.95
N GLN A 596 15.93 0.28 -13.85
CA GLN A 596 16.07 -0.27 -12.50
C GLN A 596 14.90 -1.17 -12.16
N ILE A 597 15.09 -2.07 -11.19
CA ILE A 597 13.99 -2.82 -10.59
C ILE A 597 13.55 -2.03 -9.36
N GLU A 598 12.31 -1.58 -9.38
CA GLU A 598 11.72 -0.77 -8.32
C GLU A 598 10.21 -1.05 -8.21
N ASN A 599 9.58 -0.64 -7.11
CA ASN A 599 8.12 -0.64 -6.96
C ASN A 599 7.53 0.71 -7.45
N ASN A 600 6.28 0.98 -7.12
CA ASN A 600 5.49 2.16 -7.46
C ASN A 600 5.08 2.27 -8.94
N ILE A 601 4.06 3.10 -9.18
CA ILE A 601 3.51 3.33 -10.53
C ILE A 601 4.46 4.15 -11.42
N GLU A 602 5.32 4.99 -10.82
CA GLU A 602 6.30 5.84 -11.50
C GLU A 602 7.31 5.03 -12.33
N ARG A 603 7.52 3.73 -12.00
CA ARG A 603 8.35 2.82 -12.82
C ARG A 603 7.80 2.58 -14.21
N LEU A 604 6.49 2.74 -14.41
CA LEU A 604 5.87 2.60 -15.72
C LEU A 604 6.14 3.78 -16.63
N ASN A 605 6.70 4.87 -16.11
CA ASN A 605 7.03 6.11 -16.84
C ASN A 605 5.82 6.75 -17.54
N ILE A 606 4.64 6.61 -16.93
CA ILE A 606 3.39 7.20 -17.44
C ILE A 606 3.40 8.70 -17.14
N LYS A 607 3.16 9.51 -18.16
CA LYS A 607 2.99 10.96 -18.01
C LYS A 607 1.73 11.27 -17.21
N THR A 608 1.76 12.35 -16.45
CA THR A 608 0.56 12.86 -15.77
C THR A 608 -0.52 13.17 -16.80
N ILE A 609 -1.71 12.63 -16.61
CA ILE A 609 -2.85 12.81 -17.52
C ILE A 609 -3.45 14.20 -17.26
N GLU A 610 -3.18 15.13 -18.15
CA GLU A 610 -3.78 16.48 -18.13
C GLU A 610 -4.97 16.59 -19.08
N LYS A 611 -4.98 15.77 -20.14
CA LYS A 611 -6.02 15.77 -21.17
C LYS A 611 -6.45 14.34 -21.52
N ILE A 612 -7.72 14.18 -21.85
CA ILE A 612 -8.30 12.88 -22.26
C ILE A 612 -7.61 12.28 -23.49
N SER A 613 -7.15 13.12 -24.42
CA SER A 613 -6.44 12.66 -25.63
C SER A 613 -5.14 11.89 -25.31
N GLU A 614 -4.53 12.16 -24.16
CA GLU A 614 -3.30 11.48 -23.73
C GLU A 614 -3.55 10.03 -23.31
N ILE A 615 -4.79 9.71 -22.90
CA ILE A 615 -5.20 8.34 -22.53
C ILE A 615 -5.04 7.38 -23.73
N GLU A 616 -5.43 7.79 -24.91
CA GLU A 616 -5.29 6.96 -26.11
C GLU A 616 -3.83 6.72 -26.48
N GLU A 617 -2.98 7.74 -26.29
CA GLU A 617 -1.53 7.62 -26.55
C GLU A 617 -0.89 6.65 -25.56
N ILE A 618 -1.22 6.78 -24.26
CA ILE A 618 -0.74 5.87 -23.21
C ILE A 618 -1.20 4.44 -23.50
N ASN A 619 -2.46 4.22 -23.86
CA ASN A 619 -2.97 2.89 -24.18
C ASN A 619 -2.26 2.25 -25.37
N LYS A 620 -1.99 3.03 -26.45
CA LYS A 620 -1.22 2.57 -27.61
C LYS A 620 0.22 2.22 -27.23
N GLU A 621 0.85 3.02 -26.36
CA GLU A 621 2.19 2.73 -25.85
C GLU A 621 2.21 1.43 -25.05
N MET A 622 1.26 1.21 -24.17
CA MET A 622 1.15 -0.03 -23.36
C MET A 622 0.94 -1.27 -24.24
N ILE A 623 0.11 -1.18 -25.28
CA ILE A 623 -0.06 -2.26 -26.26
C ILE A 623 1.25 -2.52 -27.01
N SER A 624 1.95 -1.46 -27.43
CA SER A 624 3.25 -1.62 -28.09
C SER A 624 4.29 -2.29 -27.20
N LEU A 625 4.33 -1.94 -25.90
CA LEU A 625 5.21 -2.58 -24.92
C LEU A 625 4.88 -4.07 -24.73
N ALA A 626 3.61 -4.43 -24.71
CA ALA A 626 3.16 -5.82 -24.59
C ALA A 626 3.71 -6.73 -25.71
N CYS A 627 3.89 -6.19 -26.91
CA CYS A 627 4.38 -6.92 -28.08
C CYS A 627 5.91 -7.12 -28.08
N ARG A 628 6.68 -6.42 -27.23
CA ARG A 628 8.16 -6.43 -27.24
C ARG A 628 8.74 -7.49 -26.29
N LYS A 629 8.43 -8.77 -26.50
CA LYS A 629 8.82 -9.88 -25.60
C LYS A 629 10.33 -10.02 -25.41
N ASN A 630 11.11 -9.95 -26.48
CA ASN A 630 12.57 -10.11 -26.42
C ASN A 630 13.23 -8.93 -25.69
N GLU A 631 12.75 -7.72 -25.94
CA GLU A 631 13.22 -6.52 -25.25
C GLU A 631 12.96 -6.61 -23.74
N LEU A 632 11.82 -7.18 -23.33
CA LEU A 632 11.47 -7.38 -21.92
C LEU A 632 12.46 -8.34 -21.23
N LYS A 633 12.85 -9.44 -21.89
CA LYS A 633 13.85 -10.38 -21.33
C LYS A 633 15.21 -9.72 -21.17
N ASP A 634 15.66 -9.02 -22.19
CA ASP A 634 16.94 -8.32 -22.16
C ASP A 634 16.94 -7.25 -21.07
N LYS A 635 15.83 -6.55 -20.92
CA LYS A 635 15.63 -5.52 -19.90
C LYS A 635 15.73 -6.09 -18.48
N TRP A 636 15.06 -7.22 -18.20
CA TRP A 636 15.20 -7.92 -16.93
C TRP A 636 16.64 -8.37 -16.69
N SER A 637 17.29 -8.98 -17.70
CA SER A 637 18.68 -9.43 -17.61
C SER A 637 19.65 -8.28 -17.30
N ARG A 638 19.47 -7.10 -17.94
CA ARG A 638 20.29 -5.92 -17.66
C ARG A 638 20.03 -5.35 -16.27
N ALA A 639 18.75 -5.28 -15.87
CA ALA A 639 18.35 -4.73 -14.59
C ALA A 639 18.82 -5.59 -13.40
N LEU A 640 18.74 -6.91 -13.51
CA LEU A 640 19.22 -7.84 -12.48
C LEU A 640 20.73 -7.74 -12.25
N LYS A 641 21.51 -7.48 -13.31
CA LYS A 641 22.98 -7.29 -13.20
C LYS A 641 23.37 -5.98 -12.48
N LYS A 642 22.44 -5.05 -12.29
CA LYS A 642 22.71 -3.76 -11.63
C LYS A 642 22.65 -3.85 -10.11
N GLY A 643 22.11 -4.90 -9.53
CA GLY A 643 21.99 -5.11 -8.09
C GLY A 643 22.19 -6.56 -7.68
N ASP A 644 22.18 -6.79 -6.39
CA ASP A 644 22.27 -8.10 -5.75
C ASP A 644 21.31 -8.29 -4.58
N HIS A 645 20.72 -7.21 -4.06
CA HIS A 645 19.71 -7.26 -3.01
C HIS A 645 18.66 -6.14 -3.15
N LEU A 646 17.45 -6.41 -2.65
CA LEU A 646 16.35 -5.44 -2.61
C LEU A 646 16.48 -4.62 -1.32
N VAL A 647 16.54 -3.30 -1.46
CA VAL A 647 16.63 -2.37 -0.33
C VAL A 647 15.34 -1.59 -0.21
N GLU A 648 14.88 -1.47 1.03
CA GLU A 648 13.78 -0.59 1.40
C GLU A 648 14.34 0.82 1.64
N GLU A 649 13.82 1.79 0.91
CA GLU A 649 14.22 3.20 0.97
C GLU A 649 13.05 4.07 1.39
N ILE A 650 13.32 5.13 2.14
CA ILE A 650 12.36 6.20 2.35
C ILE A 650 12.66 7.35 1.40
N GLN A 651 11.68 7.76 0.63
CA GLN A 651 11.75 8.92 -0.24
C GLN A 651 10.95 10.07 0.34
N ILE A 652 11.57 11.23 0.45
CA ILE A 652 10.94 12.48 0.90
C ILE A 652 10.86 13.40 -0.30
N GLU A 653 9.63 13.71 -0.71
CA GLU A 653 9.41 14.60 -1.86
C GLU A 653 9.94 16.01 -1.64
N SER A 654 10.47 16.57 -2.70
CA SER A 654 10.84 17.98 -2.75
C SER A 654 9.59 18.87 -2.80
N GLN A 655 9.65 20.06 -2.20
CA GLN A 655 8.53 21.02 -2.23
C GLN A 655 8.20 21.54 -3.65
N ASP A 656 9.12 21.38 -4.61
CA ASP A 656 8.98 21.84 -5.99
C ASP A 656 9.74 20.88 -6.95
N PRO A 657 9.28 19.66 -7.17
CA PRO A 657 10.04 18.65 -7.90
C PRO A 657 10.33 19.04 -9.35
N ASP A 658 9.39 19.67 -10.05
CA ASP A 658 9.53 20.01 -11.48
C ASP A 658 10.51 21.15 -11.76
N LYS A 659 10.83 21.97 -10.76
CA LYS A 659 11.68 23.18 -10.92
C LYS A 659 12.88 23.18 -9.95
N TRP A 660 13.15 22.08 -9.27
CA TRP A 660 14.19 22.04 -8.22
C TRP A 660 15.60 22.33 -8.77
N GLN A 661 15.99 21.69 -9.85
CA GLN A 661 17.29 21.91 -10.48
C GLN A 661 17.39 23.35 -11.01
N GLU A 662 16.34 23.83 -11.68
CA GLU A 662 16.29 25.22 -12.20
C GLU A 662 16.40 26.23 -11.06
N LYS A 663 15.65 26.06 -9.98
CA LYS A 663 15.69 26.94 -8.80
C LYS A 663 17.05 26.90 -8.09
N LYS A 664 17.65 25.70 -7.95
CA LYS A 664 19.00 25.53 -7.39
C LYS A 664 20.05 26.25 -8.23
N PHE A 665 20.05 26.02 -9.56
CA PHE A 665 20.97 26.67 -10.48
C PHE A 665 20.75 28.18 -10.52
N LYS A 666 19.51 28.63 -10.59
CA LYS A 666 19.13 30.05 -10.56
C LYS A 666 19.56 30.75 -9.26
N SER A 667 19.46 30.07 -8.13
CA SER A 667 19.91 30.59 -6.82
C SER A 667 21.44 30.70 -6.77
N LEU A 668 22.17 29.73 -7.35
CA LEU A 668 23.60 29.78 -7.46
C LEU A 668 24.06 30.91 -8.40
N SER A 669 23.47 31.01 -9.58
CA SER A 669 23.78 32.06 -10.56
C SER A 669 23.50 33.46 -9.99
N LYS A 670 22.36 33.64 -9.32
CA LYS A 670 22.06 34.90 -8.61
C LYS A 670 23.09 35.19 -7.52
N SER A 671 23.51 34.17 -6.74
CA SER A 671 24.51 34.34 -5.71
C SER A 671 25.84 34.79 -6.26
N ILE A 672 26.30 34.20 -7.38
CA ILE A 672 27.52 34.64 -8.09
C ILE A 672 27.37 36.07 -8.61
N GLY A 673 26.23 36.40 -9.25
CA GLY A 673 25.96 37.75 -9.74
C GLY A 673 25.98 38.79 -8.63
N HIS A 674 25.35 38.54 -7.51
CA HIS A 674 25.35 39.45 -6.35
C HIS A 674 26.71 39.53 -5.68
N PHE A 675 27.49 38.46 -5.65
CA PHE A 675 28.89 38.46 -5.19
C PHE A 675 29.76 39.35 -6.07
N MET A 676 29.60 39.26 -7.40
CA MET A 676 30.30 40.13 -8.33
C MET A 676 29.90 41.60 -8.17
N GLY A 677 28.60 41.88 -7.96
CA GLY A 677 28.13 43.23 -7.64
C GLY A 677 28.73 43.78 -6.33
N MET A 678 28.84 42.92 -5.30
CA MET A 678 29.51 43.30 -4.06
C MET A 678 31.00 43.59 -4.25
N LEU A 679 31.71 42.77 -5.07
CA LEU A 679 33.13 43.01 -5.40
C LEU A 679 33.31 44.33 -6.14
N ILE A 680 32.49 44.62 -7.18
CA ILE A 680 32.55 45.88 -7.92
C ILE A 680 32.29 47.04 -6.97
N SER A 681 31.32 46.96 -6.09
CA SER A 681 31.03 48.01 -5.08
C SER A 681 32.23 48.20 -4.13
N SER A 682 32.91 47.13 -3.73
CA SER A 682 34.12 47.20 -2.91
C SER A 682 35.26 47.92 -3.65
N VAL A 683 35.46 47.63 -4.94
CA VAL A 683 36.47 48.33 -5.78
C VAL A 683 36.15 49.80 -5.85
N LEU A 684 34.89 50.16 -6.07
CA LEU A 684 34.46 51.58 -6.06
C LEU A 684 34.72 52.25 -4.68
N MET A 685 34.54 51.55 -3.59
CA MET A 685 34.79 52.05 -2.27
C MET A 685 36.29 52.28 -2.01
N PHE A 686 37.14 51.33 -2.31
CA PHE A 686 38.60 51.39 -2.00
C PHE A 686 39.41 52.17 -3.02
N TRP A 687 38.93 52.29 -4.27
CA TRP A 687 39.64 53.05 -5.31
C TRP A 687 38.91 54.36 -5.67
N ALA A 688 38.17 54.89 -4.73
CA ALA A 688 37.41 56.13 -4.92
C ALA A 688 38.28 57.32 -5.37
N GLU A 689 39.52 57.44 -4.82
CA GLU A 689 40.47 58.47 -5.20
C GLU A 689 40.89 58.37 -6.67
N PHE A 690 41.18 57.15 -7.16
CA PHE A 690 41.63 56.94 -8.54
C PHE A 690 40.47 57.20 -9.53
N LEU A 691 39.31 56.73 -9.23
CA LEU A 691 38.10 56.93 -10.05
C LEU A 691 37.62 58.37 -10.02
N GLY A 692 37.73 59.04 -8.88
CA GLY A 692 37.43 60.49 -8.72
C GLY A 692 38.31 61.39 -9.59
N GLY A 693 39.64 61.02 -9.71
CA GLY A 693 40.58 61.68 -10.64
C GLY A 693 40.18 61.64 -12.10
N ILE A 694 39.69 60.45 -12.54
CA ILE A 694 39.17 60.29 -13.93
C ILE A 694 37.88 61.09 -14.15
N ILE A 695 36.96 61.13 -13.21
CA ILE A 695 35.69 61.86 -13.31
C ILE A 695 35.90 63.34 -13.32
N LYS A 696 36.90 63.87 -12.58
CA LYS A 696 37.26 65.29 -12.60
C LYS A 696 37.66 65.80 -14.02
N SER A 697 38.31 64.93 -14.81
CA SER A 697 38.66 65.24 -16.20
C SER A 697 37.42 65.49 -17.08
N LEU A 698 36.26 65.01 -16.67
CA LEU A 698 34.98 65.15 -17.40
C LEU A 698 34.16 66.41 -16.99
N LYS A 699 34.70 67.33 -16.19
CA LYS A 699 34.11 68.62 -15.75
C LYS A 699 32.76 68.52 -15.06
N SER A 700 32.40 67.36 -14.44
CA SER A 700 31.07 67.15 -13.87
C SER A 700 30.98 67.52 -12.39
N PHE A 701 32.09 67.65 -11.65
CA PHE A 701 32.12 67.94 -10.19
C PHE A 701 32.91 69.18 -9.87
N GLN A 702 32.38 70.05 -8.99
CA GLN A 702 33.03 71.31 -8.65
C GLN A 702 34.22 71.19 -7.68
N THR A 703 34.25 70.10 -6.87
CA THR A 703 35.34 69.80 -5.95
C THR A 703 35.77 68.32 -6.00
N LEU A 704 37.07 68.07 -5.81
CA LEU A 704 37.68 66.73 -5.82
C LEU A 704 37.12 65.87 -4.66
N GLU A 705 36.97 66.49 -3.51
CA GLU A 705 36.48 65.84 -2.29
C GLU A 705 35.01 65.37 -2.41
N GLY A 706 34.19 66.17 -3.06
CA GLY A 706 32.81 65.85 -3.32
C GLY A 706 32.65 64.60 -4.23
N ALA A 707 33.55 64.53 -5.27
CA ALA A 707 33.57 63.38 -6.16
C ALA A 707 34.00 62.06 -5.44
N TYR A 708 35.00 62.15 -4.57
CA TYR A 708 35.46 61.02 -3.77
C TYR A 708 34.39 60.56 -2.79
N LEU A 709 33.78 61.47 -2.07
CA LEU A 709 32.71 61.16 -1.12
C LEU A 709 31.52 60.52 -1.80
N PHE A 710 31.13 61.05 -2.98
CA PHE A 710 30.01 60.46 -3.75
C PHE A 710 30.31 59.01 -4.20
N ILE A 711 31.50 58.74 -4.78
CA ILE A 711 31.88 57.37 -5.21
C ILE A 711 31.97 56.43 -4.02
N PHE A 712 32.53 56.89 -2.91
CA PHE A 712 32.65 56.11 -1.67
C PHE A 712 31.29 55.77 -1.07
N LEU A 713 30.37 56.70 -0.96
CA LEU A 713 29.02 56.50 -0.48
C LEU A 713 28.22 55.59 -1.40
N PHE A 714 28.39 55.73 -2.74
CA PHE A 714 27.79 54.85 -3.72
C PHE A 714 28.34 53.45 -3.64
N GLY A 715 29.64 53.27 -3.41
CA GLY A 715 30.27 51.99 -3.11
C GLY A 715 29.72 51.32 -1.86
N ILE A 716 29.58 52.06 -0.77
CA ILE A 716 28.97 51.56 0.49
C ILE A 716 27.52 51.12 0.24
N ALA A 717 26.70 51.94 -0.40
CA ALA A 717 25.31 51.60 -0.69
C ALA A 717 25.20 50.34 -1.55
N GLY A 718 26.04 50.22 -2.59
CA GLY A 718 26.14 49.03 -3.44
C GLY A 718 26.62 47.80 -2.64
N PHE A 719 27.63 47.93 -1.80
CA PHE A 719 28.11 46.82 -0.96
C PHE A 719 27.04 46.30 0.00
N LEU A 720 26.32 47.18 0.68
CA LEU A 720 25.25 46.77 1.59
C LEU A 720 24.05 46.13 0.86
N THR A 721 23.66 46.67 -0.28
CA THR A 721 22.54 46.14 -1.08
C THR A 721 22.91 44.77 -1.70
N TYR A 722 24.01 44.67 -2.44
CA TYR A 722 24.47 43.44 -3.06
C TYR A 722 24.95 42.41 -2.03
N GLY A 723 25.53 42.82 -0.90
CA GLY A 723 25.88 41.97 0.22
C GLY A 723 24.64 41.32 0.85
N GLY A 724 23.57 42.07 1.07
CA GLY A 724 22.30 41.56 1.57
C GLY A 724 21.62 40.60 0.56
N MET A 725 21.67 40.92 -0.73
CA MET A 725 21.16 40.07 -1.80
C MET A 725 21.99 38.79 -2.00
N PHE A 726 23.31 38.89 -1.93
CA PHE A 726 24.23 37.76 -1.92
C PHE A 726 23.93 36.78 -0.78
N TYR A 727 23.85 37.31 0.44
CA TYR A 727 23.55 36.50 1.61
C TYR A 727 22.23 35.73 1.46
N ARG A 728 21.16 36.41 0.98
CA ARG A 728 19.88 35.77 0.76
C ARG A 728 19.93 34.67 -0.33
N SER A 729 20.55 34.93 -1.46
CA SER A 729 20.64 33.95 -2.57
C SER A 729 21.58 32.80 -2.23
N LEU A 730 22.67 33.05 -1.52
CA LEU A 730 23.57 32.02 -0.99
C LEU A 730 22.87 31.11 0.01
N MET A 731 22.09 31.68 0.92
CA MET A 731 21.31 30.91 1.89
C MET A 731 20.22 30.07 1.21
N GLN A 732 19.59 30.56 0.16
CA GLN A 732 18.67 29.77 -0.65
C GLN A 732 19.39 28.58 -1.32
N TYR A 733 20.53 28.81 -1.95
CA TYR A 733 21.34 27.76 -2.55
C TYR A 733 21.77 26.69 -1.52
N LEU A 734 22.25 27.14 -0.35
CA LEU A 734 22.67 26.21 0.74
C LEU A 734 21.49 25.39 1.31
N ARG A 735 20.28 25.95 1.33
CA ARG A 735 19.07 25.16 1.67
C ARG A 735 18.87 23.98 0.72
N TYR A 736 18.97 24.21 -0.59
CA TYR A 736 18.84 23.14 -1.57
C TYR A 736 19.97 22.10 -1.48
N LYS A 737 21.17 22.51 -1.09
CA LYS A 737 22.34 21.63 -0.97
C LYS A 737 22.36 20.80 0.33
N ASN A 738 21.79 21.30 1.42
CA ASN A 738 21.97 20.71 2.76
C ASN A 738 20.81 19.79 3.21
N ILE A 739 19.78 19.59 2.40
CA ILE A 739 18.63 18.74 2.78
C ILE A 739 19.10 17.31 3.08
N SER A 740 19.87 16.71 2.19
CA SER A 740 20.41 15.35 2.34
C SER A 740 21.33 15.22 3.55
N LYS A 741 22.17 16.23 3.83
CA LYS A 741 23.04 16.21 5.03
C LYS A 741 22.26 16.29 6.35
N ASN A 742 21.14 17.01 6.35
CA ASN A 742 20.28 17.06 7.54
C ASN A 742 19.54 15.74 7.75
N LEU A 743 19.07 15.11 6.67
CA LEU A 743 18.46 13.79 6.73
C LEU A 743 19.47 12.74 7.25
N GLU A 744 20.71 12.78 6.78
CA GLU A 744 21.77 11.89 7.26
C GLU A 744 22.02 12.02 8.77
N LYS A 745 22.05 13.25 9.30
CA LYS A 745 22.21 13.48 10.75
C LYS A 745 21.03 12.94 11.56
N ILE A 746 19.81 13.14 11.08
CA ILE A 746 18.60 12.60 11.69
C ILE A 746 18.65 11.08 11.68
N ALA A 747 18.99 10.48 10.54
CA ALA A 747 19.11 9.04 10.36
C ALA A 747 20.19 8.43 11.29
N ARG A 748 21.34 9.10 11.48
CA ARG A 748 22.38 8.67 12.43
C ARG A 748 21.90 8.71 13.88
N ALA A 749 21.14 9.74 14.27
CA ALA A 749 20.56 9.83 15.60
C ALA A 749 19.58 8.69 15.89
N ILE A 750 18.74 8.33 14.90
CA ILE A 750 17.84 7.18 14.97
C ILE A 750 18.64 5.89 15.09
N LEU A 751 19.60 5.63 14.19
CA LEU A 751 20.39 4.41 14.18
C LEU A 751 21.13 4.20 15.52
N SER A 752 21.79 5.24 16.03
CA SER A 752 22.47 5.18 17.32
C SER A 752 21.51 4.87 18.47
N SER A 753 20.27 5.35 18.38
CA SER A 753 19.26 5.10 19.40
C SER A 753 18.68 3.69 19.31
N LEU A 754 18.42 3.17 18.09
CA LEU A 754 17.97 1.81 17.87
C LEU A 754 19.00 0.76 18.34
N ILE A 755 20.29 1.01 18.10
CA ILE A 755 21.35 0.16 18.63
C ILE A 755 21.38 0.21 20.16
N SER A 756 21.24 1.41 20.76
CA SER A 756 21.22 1.57 22.22
C SER A 756 20.05 0.86 22.88
N GLU A 757 18.89 0.82 22.23
CA GLU A 757 17.68 0.10 22.67
C GLU A 757 17.70 -1.40 22.29
N ARG A 758 18.78 -1.87 21.65
CA ARG A 758 18.94 -3.25 21.15
C ARG A 758 17.89 -3.68 20.11
N ALA A 759 17.22 -2.74 19.48
CA ALA A 759 16.34 -3.00 18.35
C ALA A 759 17.12 -3.34 17.08
N ILE A 760 18.36 -2.84 16.97
CA ILE A 760 19.37 -3.24 15.98
C ILE A 760 20.53 -3.88 16.74
N ARG A 761 20.87 -5.12 16.37
CA ARG A 761 21.92 -5.92 17.02
C ARG A 761 23.24 -5.89 16.27
N THR A 762 23.18 -5.62 14.97
CA THR A 762 24.38 -5.48 14.13
C THR A 762 25.22 -4.30 14.59
N SER A 763 26.55 -4.52 14.70
CA SER A 763 27.47 -3.48 15.16
C SER A 763 27.50 -2.29 14.19
N ILE A 764 27.61 -1.08 14.73
CA ILE A 764 27.59 0.18 13.97
C ILE A 764 28.65 0.24 12.86
N GLU A 765 29.77 -0.48 13.03
CA GLU A 765 30.88 -0.54 12.07
C GLU A 765 30.50 -1.25 10.76
N LYS A 766 29.52 -2.17 10.81
CA LYS A 766 29.02 -2.90 9.66
C LYS A 766 27.83 -2.18 8.99
N LEU A 767 27.27 -1.18 9.65
CA LEU A 767 26.09 -0.48 9.20
C LEU A 767 26.46 0.83 8.50
N ARG A 768 25.84 1.09 7.36
CA ARG A 768 26.05 2.31 6.59
C ARG A 768 24.70 2.96 6.25
N ILE A 769 24.53 4.21 6.63
CA ILE A 769 23.41 5.04 6.18
C ILE A 769 23.78 5.65 4.84
N VAL A 770 22.95 5.41 3.84
CA VAL A 770 23.07 6.01 2.51
C VAL A 770 21.98 7.04 2.32
N VAL A 771 22.38 8.28 2.03
CA VAL A 771 21.47 9.37 1.72
C VAL A 771 21.84 9.97 0.38
N SER A 772 20.92 9.99 -0.54
CA SER A 772 21.08 10.56 -1.89
C SER A 772 19.93 11.51 -2.22
N SER A 773 20.08 12.24 -3.31
CA SER A 773 18.97 13.02 -3.90
C SER A 773 18.81 12.61 -5.35
N ASP A 774 17.57 12.39 -5.77
CA ASP A 774 17.24 12.11 -7.16
C ASP A 774 17.28 13.40 -8.03
N GLU A 775 17.04 13.24 -9.33
CA GLU A 775 17.05 14.35 -10.30
C GLU A 775 15.93 15.38 -10.04
N LYS A 776 14.83 14.97 -9.40
CA LYS A 776 13.71 15.82 -8.99
C LYS A 776 13.97 16.52 -7.66
N GLY A 777 15.10 16.22 -7.00
CA GLY A 777 15.47 16.80 -5.70
C GLY A 777 14.80 16.13 -4.51
N ASN A 778 14.14 14.98 -4.70
CA ASN A 778 13.65 14.16 -3.61
C ASN A 778 14.86 13.58 -2.86
N SER A 779 14.77 13.51 -1.55
CA SER A 779 15.82 12.93 -0.72
C SER A 779 15.48 11.49 -0.41
N VAL A 780 16.39 10.58 -0.66
CA VAL A 780 16.26 9.13 -0.43
C VAL A 780 17.21 8.70 0.67
N CYS A 781 16.74 7.85 1.59
CA CYS A 781 17.53 7.32 2.68
C CYS A 781 17.29 5.83 2.90
N HIS A 782 18.35 5.03 3.04
CA HIS A 782 18.29 3.63 3.42
C HIS A 782 19.46 3.20 4.31
N LEU A 783 19.38 1.99 4.88
CA LEU A 783 20.39 1.38 5.73
C LEU A 783 20.99 0.16 5.03
N GLU A 784 22.31 0.09 4.91
CA GLU A 784 23.05 -1.04 4.38
C GLU A 784 23.79 -1.79 5.51
N GLY A 785 24.05 -3.08 5.31
CA GLY A 785 24.91 -3.91 6.16
C GLY A 785 24.21 -4.58 7.35
N GLY A 786 22.92 -4.32 7.57
CA GLY A 786 22.07 -4.98 8.57
C GLY A 786 21.24 -6.12 8.00
N SER A 787 20.46 -6.80 8.86
CA SER A 787 19.42 -7.70 8.41
C SER A 787 18.24 -6.91 7.80
N TYR A 788 17.40 -7.60 7.02
CA TYR A 788 16.16 -6.97 6.47
C TYR A 788 15.29 -6.38 7.59
N SER A 789 15.08 -7.13 8.66
CA SER A 789 14.32 -6.68 9.83
C SER A 789 14.91 -5.40 10.44
N GLU A 790 16.24 -5.30 10.56
CA GLU A 790 16.91 -4.12 11.11
C GLU A 790 16.77 -2.90 10.19
N ALA A 791 16.85 -3.10 8.87
CA ALA A 791 16.64 -2.06 7.89
C ALA A 791 15.19 -1.56 7.91
N SER A 792 14.22 -2.47 7.98
CA SER A 792 12.80 -2.14 8.06
C SER A 792 12.46 -1.38 9.35
N VAL A 793 12.94 -1.81 10.51
CA VAL A 793 12.77 -1.08 11.78
C VAL A 793 13.38 0.32 11.71
N PHE A 794 14.53 0.48 11.09
CA PHE A 794 15.17 1.78 10.89
C PHE A 794 14.30 2.70 10.01
N ILE A 795 13.82 2.20 8.87
CA ILE A 795 12.97 2.95 7.92
C ILE A 795 11.64 3.34 8.54
N LEU A 796 10.96 2.42 9.22
CA LEU A 796 9.71 2.70 9.92
C LEU A 796 9.89 3.75 11.01
N THR A 797 10.96 3.66 11.81
CA THR A 797 11.26 4.65 12.85
C THR A 797 11.57 6.03 12.26
N LEU A 798 12.29 6.07 11.13
CA LEU A 798 12.59 7.31 10.41
C LEU A 798 11.30 7.93 9.83
N GLN A 799 10.43 7.11 9.26
CA GLN A 799 9.12 7.56 8.75
C GLN A 799 8.26 8.13 9.87
N GLU A 800 8.18 7.44 11.00
CA GLU A 800 7.39 7.89 12.16
C GLU A 800 7.88 9.25 12.66
N LEU A 801 9.20 9.44 12.78
CA LEU A 801 9.80 10.72 13.17
C LEU A 801 9.49 11.86 12.19
N LEU A 802 9.43 11.57 10.90
CA LEU A 802 9.19 12.55 9.83
C LEU A 802 7.72 12.73 9.49
N SER A 803 6.84 11.87 10.03
CA SER A 803 5.40 11.88 9.81
C SER A 803 4.69 13.08 10.43
N LYS A 804 3.38 13.18 10.20
CA LYS A 804 2.52 14.16 10.89
C LYS A 804 2.58 13.95 12.40
N ILE A 805 2.63 15.07 13.14
CA ILE A 805 2.48 15.05 14.58
C ILE A 805 0.99 14.81 14.88
N ASP A 806 0.66 13.61 15.31
CA ASP A 806 -0.70 13.27 15.73
C ASP A 806 -0.81 13.30 17.26
N ASN A 807 -0.45 12.25 17.97
CA ASN A 807 -0.56 12.19 19.43
C ASN A 807 0.66 11.53 20.12
N PRO A 808 1.89 11.90 19.75
CA PRO A 808 3.08 11.30 20.33
C PRO A 808 3.17 11.62 21.83
N ARG A 809 3.69 10.69 22.62
CA ARG A 809 3.87 10.86 24.06
C ARG A 809 4.92 11.92 24.41
N TYR A 810 5.92 12.07 23.53
CA TYR A 810 6.97 13.08 23.65
C TYR A 810 7.17 13.78 22.31
N LEU A 811 7.52 15.05 22.37
CA LEU A 811 7.99 15.85 21.24
C LEU A 811 9.45 16.20 21.43
N LEU A 812 10.21 16.16 20.37
CA LEU A 812 11.57 16.66 20.33
C LEU A 812 11.57 18.10 19.79
N LYS A 813 11.86 19.06 20.64
CA LYS A 813 12.02 20.47 20.29
C LYS A 813 13.47 20.73 19.89
N THR A 814 13.71 21.16 18.67
CA THR A 814 15.04 21.43 18.12
C THR A 814 15.18 22.89 17.73
N LYS A 815 16.37 23.48 17.91
CA LYS A 815 16.70 24.77 17.31
C LYS A 815 17.10 24.54 15.86
N GLY A 816 16.55 25.32 14.92
CA GLY A 816 16.91 25.22 13.50
C GLY A 816 18.42 25.38 13.30
N ILE A 817 19.01 24.49 12.52
CA ILE A 817 20.46 24.34 12.30
C ILE A 817 21.05 25.49 11.45
N LEU A 818 20.28 26.48 11.02
CA LEU A 818 20.76 27.58 10.17
C LEU A 818 20.50 28.95 10.79
N PHE A 819 21.48 29.83 10.68
CA PHE A 819 21.63 31.21 11.12
C PHE A 819 20.46 32.20 10.83
N LEU A 820 19.29 31.74 10.48
CA LEU A 820 18.10 32.56 10.28
C LEU A 820 17.09 32.34 11.41
N LYS A 821 17.00 33.32 12.28
CA LYS A 821 15.91 33.56 13.27
C LYS A 821 15.23 32.29 13.78
N ASN A 822 15.57 31.86 15.00
CA ASN A 822 14.71 31.12 15.97
C ASN A 822 13.61 30.21 15.41
N SER A 823 13.80 29.50 14.29
CA SER A 823 12.83 28.51 13.86
C SER A 823 12.99 27.27 14.75
N ILE A 824 12.09 27.16 15.68
CA ILE A 824 11.95 25.97 16.50
C ILE A 824 11.21 24.94 15.65
N ASN A 825 11.83 23.77 15.44
CA ASN A 825 11.20 22.63 14.81
C ASN A 825 10.81 21.61 15.88
N TYR A 826 9.70 20.94 15.66
CA TYR A 826 9.20 19.89 16.52
C TYR A 826 9.08 18.60 15.71
N TYR A 827 9.52 17.49 16.29
CA TYR A 827 9.40 16.14 15.72
C TYR A 827 8.68 15.24 16.73
N PRO A 828 7.79 14.35 16.28
CA PRO A 828 7.25 13.33 17.16
C PRO A 828 8.38 12.38 17.55
N VAL A 829 8.47 12.02 18.81
CA VAL A 829 9.42 10.97 19.24
C VAL A 829 8.79 9.63 18.88
N PRO A 830 9.47 8.79 18.06
CA PRO A 830 8.96 7.49 17.65
C PRO A 830 8.54 6.62 18.85
N ASP A 831 7.51 5.81 18.66
CA ASP A 831 6.90 5.02 19.75
C ASP A 831 7.91 4.09 20.42
N ILE A 832 8.84 3.51 19.65
CA ILE A 832 9.90 2.67 20.19
C ILE A 832 10.73 3.39 21.27
N PHE A 833 10.95 4.70 21.13
CA PHE A 833 11.65 5.55 22.10
C PHE A 833 10.68 6.25 23.06
N GLY A 834 9.42 6.43 22.68
CA GLY A 834 8.37 7.11 23.44
C GLY A 834 7.74 6.27 24.57
N ARG A 835 8.03 4.98 24.67
CA ARG A 835 7.44 4.05 25.63
C ARG A 835 7.66 4.46 27.08
N ASN A 836 8.83 4.97 27.39
CA ASN A 836 9.20 5.45 28.72
C ASN A 836 10.12 6.67 28.64
N ARG A 837 10.27 7.36 29.79
CA ARG A 837 11.08 8.57 29.87
C ARG A 837 12.58 8.31 29.60
N LYS A 838 13.12 7.18 30.06
CA LYS A 838 14.54 6.86 29.89
C LYS A 838 14.92 6.68 28.44
N SER A 839 14.11 5.96 27.66
CA SER A 839 14.32 5.77 26.22
C SER A 839 14.18 7.09 25.45
N ALA A 840 13.20 7.93 25.80
CA ALA A 840 13.06 9.25 25.19
C ALA A 840 14.25 10.18 25.48
N GLU A 841 14.77 10.19 26.71
CA GLU A 841 15.97 10.95 27.09
C GLU A 841 17.24 10.40 26.39
N LEU A 842 17.34 9.09 26.19
CA LEU A 842 18.42 8.47 25.44
C LEU A 842 18.40 8.92 23.98
N PHE A 843 17.24 8.86 23.35
CA PHE A 843 17.04 9.36 21.99
C PHE A 843 17.41 10.86 21.86
N ALA A 844 16.95 11.68 22.79
CA ALA A 844 17.31 13.11 22.79
C ALA A 844 18.81 13.35 22.94
N ARG A 845 19.51 12.56 23.76
CA ARG A 845 20.97 12.63 23.89
C ARG A 845 21.70 12.25 22.60
N ASN A 846 21.27 11.17 21.94
CA ASN A 846 21.84 10.77 20.65
C ASN A 846 21.55 11.82 19.58
N TRP A 847 20.35 12.42 19.59
CA TRP A 847 20.04 13.53 18.70
C TRP A 847 20.97 14.73 18.91
N ILE A 848 21.20 15.14 20.17
CA ILE A 848 22.10 16.27 20.49
C ILE A 848 23.50 16.00 19.94
N LYS A 849 23.99 14.78 20.05
CA LYS A 849 25.32 14.37 19.55
C LYS A 849 25.42 14.52 18.03
N GLU A 850 24.41 14.11 17.28
CA GLU A 850 24.46 14.02 15.81
C GLU A 850 23.90 15.26 15.09
N SER A 851 22.84 15.86 15.64
CA SER A 851 22.06 16.91 14.96
C SER A 851 22.04 18.26 15.67
N GLY A 852 22.56 18.36 16.89
CA GLY A 852 22.63 19.59 17.65
C GLY A 852 21.57 19.73 18.73
N ALA A 853 21.48 20.92 19.34
CA ALA A 853 20.68 21.16 20.54
C ALA A 853 19.19 20.75 20.37
N ALA A 854 18.74 19.93 21.31
CA ALA A 854 17.36 19.47 21.38
C ALA A 854 16.90 19.38 22.84
N SER A 855 15.58 19.46 23.06
CA SER A 855 14.96 19.22 24.37
C SER A 855 13.66 18.43 24.21
N LEU A 856 13.34 17.61 25.18
CA LEU A 856 12.09 16.85 25.18
C LEU A 856 10.96 17.66 25.79
N VAL A 857 9.81 17.55 25.20
CA VAL A 857 8.55 18.05 25.74
C VAL A 857 7.60 16.89 25.97
N PHE A 858 7.17 16.69 27.21
CA PHE A 858 6.17 15.66 27.54
C PHE A 858 4.78 16.18 27.20
N THR A 859 4.10 15.55 26.27
CA THR A 859 2.84 16.05 25.72
C THR A 859 1.63 15.90 26.66
N ARG A 860 1.77 15.15 27.76
CA ARG A 860 0.68 14.90 28.72
C ARG A 860 0.62 15.95 29.86
N THR A 861 1.50 16.95 29.86
CA THR A 861 1.37 18.16 30.72
C THR A 861 0.47 19.19 30.04
N ILE A 862 -0.09 20.13 30.79
CA ILE A 862 -0.95 21.19 30.27
C ILE A 862 -0.22 21.98 29.15
N GLU A 863 1.03 22.36 29.38
CA GLU A 863 1.84 23.10 28.42
C GLU A 863 2.17 22.24 27.19
N GLY A 864 2.48 20.95 27.41
CA GLY A 864 2.76 20.01 26.36
C GLY A 864 1.54 19.74 25.47
N ARG A 865 0.34 19.67 26.06
CA ARG A 865 -0.92 19.52 25.32
C ARG A 865 -1.26 20.76 24.49
N LYS A 866 -1.11 21.97 25.04
CA LYS A 866 -1.27 23.23 24.28
C LYS A 866 -0.32 23.27 23.06
N LEU A 867 0.95 22.92 23.27
CA LEU A 867 1.91 22.84 22.18
C LEU A 867 1.53 21.78 21.11
N LEU A 868 1.12 20.59 21.55
CA LEU A 868 0.67 19.52 20.67
C LEU A 868 -0.52 19.96 19.83
N LEU A 869 -1.50 20.65 20.41
CA LEU A 869 -2.65 21.20 19.72
C LEU A 869 -2.22 22.17 18.61
N THR A 870 -1.35 23.12 18.94
CA THR A 870 -0.79 24.08 17.97
C THR A 870 -0.12 23.37 16.79
N LEU A 871 0.65 22.31 17.05
CA LEU A 871 1.37 21.58 16.02
C LEU A 871 0.44 20.73 15.15
N ARG A 872 -0.56 20.09 15.76
CA ARG A 872 -1.61 19.34 15.02
C ARG A 872 -2.41 20.27 14.12
N PHE A 873 -2.83 21.42 14.62
CA PHE A 873 -3.52 22.43 13.81
C PHE A 873 -2.68 22.85 12.60
N LYS A 874 -1.40 23.19 12.81
CA LYS A 874 -0.48 23.54 11.72
C LYS A 874 -0.27 22.40 10.73
N ALA A 875 -0.28 21.14 11.19
CA ALA A 875 -0.15 19.95 10.33
C ALA A 875 -1.43 19.71 9.50
N LEU A 876 -2.62 19.97 10.04
CA LEU A 876 -3.89 19.88 9.31
C LEU A 876 -4.01 20.88 8.18
N ILE A 877 -3.49 22.11 8.39
CA ILE A 877 -3.59 23.21 7.42
C ILE A 877 -2.52 23.11 6.31
N ARG A 878 -1.34 22.60 6.61
CA ARG A 878 -0.25 22.50 5.63
C ARG A 878 -0.40 21.21 4.81
N LYS A 879 -0.39 21.32 3.47
CA LYS A 879 -0.19 20.14 2.61
C LYS A 879 1.12 19.46 3.02
N ASN A 880 1.03 18.18 3.38
CA ASN A 880 2.19 17.45 3.90
C ASN A 880 3.22 17.18 2.81
N LYS A 881 4.46 16.99 3.26
CA LYS A 881 5.46 16.30 2.44
C LYS A 881 4.99 14.86 2.25
N HIS A 882 4.90 14.42 1.02
CA HIS A 882 4.69 13.02 0.75
C HIS A 882 5.98 12.26 1.10
N ILE A 883 5.82 11.27 1.96
CA ILE A 883 6.89 10.35 2.34
C ILE A 883 6.46 9.00 1.76
N GLU A 884 7.31 8.44 0.92
CA GLU A 884 7.03 7.18 0.25
C GLU A 884 8.06 6.12 0.59
N HIS A 885 7.60 4.89 0.75
CA HIS A 885 8.45 3.71 0.81
C HIS A 885 8.70 3.19 -0.59
N ILE A 886 9.97 3.07 -0.94
CA ILE A 886 10.41 2.56 -2.23
C ILE A 886 11.27 1.33 -1.99
N HIS A 887 10.98 0.26 -2.73
CA HIS A 887 11.87 -0.89 -2.80
C HIS A 887 12.68 -0.77 -4.08
N LYS A 888 14.00 -0.91 -3.98
CA LYS A 888 14.92 -0.74 -5.08
C LYS A 888 16.01 -1.81 -5.08
N TRP A 889 16.28 -2.37 -6.26
CA TRP A 889 17.33 -3.36 -6.45
C TRP A 889 18.67 -2.65 -6.66
N ILE A 890 19.59 -2.82 -5.72
CA ILE A 890 20.89 -2.15 -5.70
C ILE A 890 22.02 -3.13 -5.38
N ARG A 891 23.27 -2.70 -5.61
CA ARG A 891 24.48 -3.44 -5.23
C ARG A 891 24.83 -3.18 -3.78
#